data_cd16f5c67cba62bdc8e0f59d4b4106f7
#
_entry.id   cd16f5c67cba62bdc8e0f59d4b4106f7
#
_cell.length_a   1.000
_cell.length_b   1.000
_cell.length_c   1.000
_cell.angle_alpha   90.00
_cell.angle_beta   90.00
_cell.angle_gamma   90.00
#
_symmetry.space_group_name_H-M   'P 1'
#
loop_
_entity.id
_entity.type
_entity.pdbx_description
1 polymer ?
#
loop_
_entity_poly.entity_id
_entity_poly.type
_entity_poly.pdbx_seq_one_letter_code
_entity_poly.pdbx_strand_id
1 'polypeptide(L)'
;MKKIHTPRIIWYVTVFAAYGKRLTSVEKIIFLTVISIFLSLTATAQSHQTDSVKAHRLDEVVVESSYITREDDHILAVPTKEQRRHAVSGYDLLRNLMIPGITVDRTSGIVNTPAGNATVYIDGREAEFREVQSLRPKDIASVEYYDLPSGVYAKDAAAINFIMKKQENGGYTQIDALQGLGFLNGDYNLISKYVIGTKSINLWGGYSLENPKSSIDEQETFSLEDNLLKRETVYNGADNKTTEKYVQASISNRSNKYIWMLRGGMACKDYRNNADGNTINNGIFDSAFQNPEIVGIASRNKTLRPSVYFYGLHTISDTKSLDYVIDSYYSRNDYKRNYEADENSYCSTVKENYWYTKVNANYSMALSHRNRLAFMLYEFLRISDSEYFGVSEYSQDLHSSETILFADYSQQLGSFFYDINPGVSFLTYMLKGMEAINHVSPRLQARMAYMIDRRHQFQFAFALGNTYPRINTINNVEQQIDPIIILKGNPKMDNSILLSSRLSYNVNLNKFGIELGTTYFYQNHTIISDYYVHDGHLISTFRDDCIYRKPSADISFTYKPSNSLNMQISADWSRHITRSGIENRNLSSFSGSAYLNYYVGDFSFGAWMSTPVRDLVDCQISRKTFWQYQLTVMWNHGNLAIEANANNLFLMKNRLEDEIITAVYSVNRTNWNRRNNQYATIKVVYSFDYGRKTSKSPKYQHTVSESAILK
;
A
#
# COMPACT_ATOMS: atom_id res chain seq x y z
N MET A 1 48.82 -29.35 -5.47
CA MET A 1 48.05 -30.01 -4.41
C MET A 1 47.65 -28.97 -3.38
N LYS A 2 46.41 -28.46 -3.45
CA LYS A 2 45.78 -27.61 -2.41
C LYS A 2 44.48 -28.28 -2.01
N LYS A 3 44.36 -28.58 -0.72
CA LYS A 3 43.25 -29.29 -0.09
C LYS A 3 41.93 -28.50 -0.29
N ILE A 4 40.94 -29.18 -0.84
CA ILE A 4 39.56 -28.70 -0.93
C ILE A 4 38.89 -28.95 0.43
N HIS A 5 38.48 -27.91 1.11
CA HIS A 5 37.74 -28.00 2.37
C HIS A 5 36.30 -28.52 2.13
N THR A 6 36.00 -29.67 2.69
CA THR A 6 34.71 -30.38 2.68
C THR A 6 33.79 -30.16 3.91
N PRO A 7 33.64 -28.98 4.52
CA PRO A 7 32.69 -28.85 5.63
C PRO A 7 31.28 -28.42 5.21
N ARG A 8 31.05 -27.94 3.98
CA ARG A 8 29.73 -27.41 3.60
C ARG A 8 28.70 -28.48 3.19
N ILE A 9 29.12 -29.57 2.63
CA ILE A 9 28.21 -30.65 2.17
C ILE A 9 27.58 -31.38 3.36
N ILE A 10 28.32 -31.56 4.46
CA ILE A 10 27.87 -32.28 5.65
C ILE A 10 26.74 -31.50 6.36
N TRP A 11 26.80 -30.17 6.36
CA TRP A 11 25.76 -29.33 7.00
C TRP A 11 24.40 -29.44 6.29
N TYR A 12 24.38 -29.47 4.95
CA TYR A 12 23.15 -29.65 4.17
C TYR A 12 22.52 -31.03 4.34
N VAL A 13 23.31 -32.07 4.45
CA VAL A 13 22.83 -33.44 4.70
C VAL A 13 22.23 -33.57 6.10
N THR A 14 22.79 -32.89 7.09
CA THR A 14 22.30 -32.94 8.48
C THR A 14 20.98 -32.19 8.64
N VAL A 15 20.81 -31.05 7.96
CA VAL A 15 19.54 -30.30 7.94
C VAL A 15 18.44 -31.09 7.22
N PHE A 16 18.79 -31.80 6.13
CA PHE A 16 17.84 -32.66 5.40
C PHE A 16 17.34 -33.84 6.24
N ALA A 17 18.21 -34.44 7.03
CA ALA A 17 17.86 -35.56 7.92
C ALA A 17 16.92 -35.14 9.06
N ALA A 18 17.02 -33.91 9.53
CA ALA A 18 16.19 -33.39 10.62
C ALA A 18 14.77 -32.97 10.14
N TYR A 19 14.63 -32.43 8.92
CA TYR A 19 13.38 -31.90 8.42
C TYR A 19 12.65 -32.78 7.40
N GLY A 20 13.33 -33.67 6.70
CA GLY A 20 12.77 -34.52 5.64
C GLY A 20 11.67 -35.51 6.07
N LYS A 21 11.51 -35.76 7.35
CA LYS A 21 10.47 -36.67 7.89
C LYS A 21 9.08 -36.02 8.01
N ARG A 22 8.94 -34.68 7.82
CA ARG A 22 7.69 -33.93 7.98
C ARG A 22 7.10 -33.36 6.69
N LEU A 23 7.77 -33.54 5.56
CA LEU A 23 7.33 -33.02 4.27
C LEU A 23 6.47 -34.05 3.52
N THR A 24 5.43 -33.58 2.83
CA THR A 24 4.64 -34.41 1.90
C THR A 24 5.47 -34.80 0.67
N SER A 25 5.01 -35.80 -0.08
CA SER A 25 5.72 -36.28 -1.27
C SER A 25 5.94 -35.19 -2.33
N VAL A 26 4.97 -34.26 -2.48
CA VAL A 26 5.04 -33.16 -3.45
C VAL A 26 6.06 -32.11 -3.00
N GLU A 27 6.11 -31.78 -1.72
CA GLU A 27 7.05 -30.82 -1.15
C GLU A 27 8.51 -31.31 -1.24
N LYS A 28 8.73 -32.64 -1.11
CA LYS A 28 10.05 -33.26 -1.32
C LYS A 28 10.50 -33.13 -2.77
N ILE A 29 9.60 -33.32 -3.74
CA ILE A 29 9.89 -33.19 -5.17
C ILE A 29 10.25 -31.75 -5.51
N ILE A 30 9.46 -30.76 -5.05
CA ILE A 30 9.72 -29.34 -5.28
C ILE A 30 11.07 -28.93 -4.67
N PHE A 31 11.34 -29.34 -3.43
CA PHE A 31 12.61 -29.04 -2.73
C PHE A 31 13.83 -29.66 -3.43
N LEU A 32 13.73 -30.92 -3.87
CA LEU A 32 14.79 -31.59 -4.62
C LEU A 32 15.00 -30.97 -6.00
N THR A 33 13.93 -30.53 -6.67
CA THR A 33 14.01 -29.86 -7.98
C THR A 33 14.69 -28.49 -7.85
N VAL A 34 14.37 -27.71 -6.82
CA VAL A 34 15.03 -26.42 -6.56
C VAL A 34 16.51 -26.59 -6.23
N ILE A 35 16.86 -27.58 -5.41
CA ILE A 35 18.28 -27.91 -5.11
C ILE A 35 19.01 -28.39 -6.35
N SER A 36 18.39 -29.23 -7.18
CA SER A 36 18.98 -29.73 -8.42
C SER A 36 19.25 -28.62 -9.43
N ILE A 37 18.34 -27.62 -9.54
CA ILE A 37 18.53 -26.42 -10.35
C ILE A 37 19.71 -25.59 -9.79
N PHE A 38 19.80 -25.42 -8.47
CA PHE A 38 20.91 -24.70 -7.84
C PHE A 38 22.28 -25.41 -8.05
N LEU A 39 22.32 -26.72 -7.98
CA LEU A 39 23.55 -27.52 -8.20
C LEU A 39 23.97 -27.53 -9.67
N SER A 40 23.01 -27.52 -10.62
CA SER A 40 23.32 -27.46 -12.06
C SER A 40 23.86 -26.10 -12.49
N LEU A 41 23.40 -25.02 -11.84
CA LEU A 41 23.87 -23.64 -12.09
C LEU A 41 25.32 -23.42 -11.59
N THR A 42 25.79 -24.14 -10.59
CA THR A 42 27.16 -24.05 -10.10
C THR A 42 28.17 -24.87 -10.92
N ALA A 43 27.71 -25.85 -11.70
CA ALA A 43 28.57 -26.71 -12.52
C ALA A 43 28.96 -26.08 -13.89
N THR A 44 28.24 -25.07 -14.37
CA THR A 44 28.49 -24.41 -15.67
C THR A 44 29.44 -23.21 -15.61
N ALA A 45 29.97 -22.87 -14.43
CA ALA A 45 30.84 -21.71 -14.22
C ALA A 45 32.35 -22.01 -14.38
N GLN A 46 32.74 -23.17 -14.90
CA GLN A 46 34.15 -23.47 -15.17
C GLN A 46 34.39 -23.76 -16.64
N SER A 47 35.30 -22.95 -17.20
CA SER A 47 36.06 -23.01 -18.45
C SER A 47 35.48 -22.28 -19.68
N HIS A 48 36.09 -21.11 -19.98
CA HIS A 48 36.93 -20.99 -21.20
C HIS A 48 37.76 -19.72 -21.09
N GLN A 49 39.03 -19.88 -20.80
CA GLN A 49 40.06 -18.88 -21.15
C GLN A 49 40.42 -19.13 -22.62
N THR A 50 40.15 -18.18 -23.48
CA THR A 50 40.77 -18.07 -24.79
C THR A 50 41.42 -16.70 -24.87
N ASP A 51 42.75 -16.71 -24.99
CA ASP A 51 43.59 -15.58 -25.34
C ASP A 51 43.14 -14.96 -26.67
N SER A 52 42.84 -13.68 -26.68
CA SER A 52 42.83 -12.90 -27.90
C SER A 52 43.17 -11.44 -27.62
N VAL A 53 44.28 -11.07 -28.19
CA VAL A 53 44.77 -9.71 -28.64
C VAL A 53 44.12 -8.50 -28.00
N LYS A 54 44.87 -7.77 -27.20
CA LYS A 54 44.59 -6.45 -26.65
C LYS A 54 44.37 -5.42 -27.75
N ALA A 55 43.14 -5.00 -27.97
CA ALA A 55 42.84 -3.68 -28.49
C ALA A 55 42.66 -2.75 -27.28
N HIS A 56 43.55 -1.78 -27.10
CA HIS A 56 43.37 -0.69 -26.15
C HIS A 56 42.21 0.18 -26.62
N ARG A 57 41.01 -0.07 -26.09
CA ARG A 57 39.97 0.96 -26.01
C ARG A 57 40.29 1.76 -24.76
N LEU A 58 40.43 3.09 -24.93
CA LEU A 58 40.37 4.04 -23.84
C LEU A 58 39.04 3.80 -23.12
N ASP A 59 39.14 3.36 -21.89
CA ASP A 59 37.99 3.23 -21.00
C ASP A 59 37.37 4.61 -20.84
N GLU A 60 36.15 4.75 -21.29
CA GLU A 60 35.30 5.90 -20.97
C GLU A 60 35.24 5.97 -19.46
N VAL A 61 35.84 7.02 -18.88
CA VAL A 61 35.75 7.28 -17.44
C VAL A 61 34.29 7.59 -17.16
N VAL A 62 33.51 6.56 -16.85
CA VAL A 62 32.17 6.69 -16.29
C VAL A 62 32.37 7.26 -14.90
N VAL A 63 32.19 8.56 -14.75
CA VAL A 63 32.04 9.17 -13.45
C VAL A 63 30.79 8.52 -12.82
N GLU A 64 30.99 7.59 -11.91
CA GLU A 64 29.90 7.02 -11.10
C GLU A 64 29.30 8.14 -10.24
N SER A 65 28.33 8.85 -10.81
CA SER A 65 27.48 9.73 -10.02
C SER A 65 26.57 8.88 -9.14
N SER A 66 26.37 9.32 -7.91
CA SER A 66 25.43 8.64 -7.00
C SER A 66 24.04 8.58 -7.67
N TYR A 67 23.52 7.37 -7.84
CA TYR A 67 22.23 7.14 -8.49
C TYR A 67 21.03 7.58 -7.64
N ILE A 68 21.25 7.89 -6.37
CA ILE A 68 20.29 8.47 -5.44
C ILE A 68 20.92 9.77 -4.92
N THR A 69 20.28 10.87 -5.24
CA THR A 69 20.70 12.21 -4.84
C THR A 69 19.56 12.88 -4.11
N ARG A 70 19.87 13.51 -2.98
CA ARG A 70 18.91 14.37 -2.32
C ARG A 70 18.94 15.73 -2.99
N GLU A 71 17.83 16.15 -3.51
CA GLU A 71 17.57 17.51 -3.97
C GLU A 71 16.90 18.31 -2.83
N ASP A 72 16.57 19.57 -3.08
CA ASP A 72 16.09 20.47 -2.02
C ASP A 72 14.78 19.99 -1.38
N ASP A 73 13.89 19.40 -2.17
CA ASP A 73 12.53 19.02 -1.75
C ASP A 73 12.20 17.54 -1.95
N HIS A 74 13.10 16.76 -2.56
CA HIS A 74 12.86 15.33 -2.81
C HIS A 74 14.15 14.53 -2.90
N ILE A 75 14.03 13.22 -2.88
CA ILE A 75 15.11 12.30 -3.24
C ILE A 75 14.93 11.94 -4.72
N LEU A 76 15.89 12.29 -5.55
CA LEU A 76 15.96 11.88 -6.95
C LEU A 76 16.71 10.56 -7.06
N ALA A 77 16.05 9.53 -7.57
CA ALA A 77 16.65 8.23 -7.85
C ALA A 77 16.69 7.99 -9.35
N VAL A 78 17.90 7.90 -9.92
CA VAL A 78 18.11 7.58 -11.32
C VAL A 78 18.42 6.08 -11.45
N PRO A 79 17.53 5.25 -12.03
CA PRO A 79 17.77 3.82 -12.13
C PRO A 79 18.98 3.48 -12.99
N THR A 80 19.78 2.53 -12.54
CA THR A 80 20.88 1.98 -13.34
C THR A 80 20.35 1.12 -14.48
N LYS A 81 21.21 0.79 -15.44
CA LYS A 81 20.86 -0.15 -16.51
C LYS A 81 20.44 -1.51 -15.94
N GLU A 82 21.16 -1.99 -14.94
CA GLU A 82 20.88 -3.28 -14.28
C GLU A 82 19.56 -3.24 -13.51
N GLN A 83 19.27 -2.18 -12.75
CA GLN A 83 17.99 -2.03 -12.05
C GLN A 83 16.79 -2.00 -13.00
N ARG A 84 16.93 -1.32 -14.17
CA ARG A 84 15.89 -1.35 -15.21
C ARG A 84 15.75 -2.71 -15.86
N ARG A 85 16.87 -3.40 -16.13
CA ARG A 85 16.89 -4.72 -16.75
C ARG A 85 16.21 -5.77 -15.87
N HIS A 86 16.39 -5.68 -14.56
CA HIS A 86 15.88 -6.62 -13.58
C HIS A 86 14.59 -6.14 -12.90
N ALA A 87 13.75 -5.41 -13.61
CA ALA A 87 12.41 -5.02 -13.19
C ALA A 87 11.45 -5.21 -14.35
N VAL A 88 10.19 -5.57 -14.05
CA VAL A 88 9.12 -5.78 -15.05
C VAL A 88 7.98 -4.79 -14.91
N SER A 89 7.95 -4.01 -13.83
CA SER A 89 6.93 -3.01 -13.52
C SER A 89 7.55 -1.77 -12.85
N GLY A 90 6.76 -0.71 -12.70
CA GLY A 90 7.16 0.47 -11.93
C GLY A 90 7.43 0.12 -10.46
N TYR A 91 6.59 -0.72 -9.84
CA TYR A 91 6.80 -1.14 -8.45
C TYR A 91 8.05 -2.00 -8.27
N ASP A 92 8.37 -2.88 -9.23
CA ASP A 92 9.62 -3.64 -9.19
C ASP A 92 10.84 -2.71 -9.26
N LEU A 93 10.78 -1.72 -10.16
CA LEU A 93 11.85 -0.74 -10.27
C LEU A 93 12.00 0.07 -8.99
N LEU A 94 10.90 0.54 -8.42
CA LEU A 94 10.93 1.29 -7.16
C LEU A 94 11.57 0.47 -6.03
N ARG A 95 11.22 -0.81 -5.91
CA ARG A 95 11.85 -1.72 -4.96
C ARG A 95 13.34 -1.91 -5.23
N ASN A 96 13.74 -2.06 -6.49
CA ASN A 96 15.14 -2.23 -6.88
C ASN A 96 16.00 -0.99 -6.63
N LEU A 97 15.40 0.19 -6.60
CA LEU A 97 16.08 1.44 -6.27
C LEU A 97 16.57 1.46 -4.82
N MET A 98 15.89 0.76 -3.91
CA MET A 98 16.20 0.75 -2.46
C MET A 98 16.39 2.16 -1.92
N ILE A 99 15.39 3.01 -2.13
CA ILE A 99 15.38 4.34 -1.53
C ILE A 99 15.23 4.17 -0.01
N PRO A 100 16.07 4.82 0.81
CA PRO A 100 15.97 4.72 2.26
C PRO A 100 14.56 5.08 2.78
N GLY A 101 14.08 4.38 3.79
CA GLY A 101 12.76 4.60 4.40
C GLY A 101 11.56 4.09 3.59
N ILE A 102 11.75 3.53 2.39
CA ILE A 102 10.65 3.01 1.57
C ILE A 102 10.62 1.49 1.59
N THR A 103 9.42 0.93 1.78
CA THR A 103 9.12 -0.48 1.53
C THR A 103 7.97 -0.62 0.53
N VAL A 104 8.10 -1.53 -0.44
CA VAL A 104 7.15 -1.67 -1.55
C VAL A 104 6.50 -3.04 -1.52
N ASP A 105 5.20 -3.09 -1.28
CA ASP A 105 4.39 -4.27 -1.56
C ASP A 105 3.96 -4.26 -3.03
N ARG A 106 4.61 -5.07 -3.85
CA ARG A 106 4.34 -5.17 -5.28
C ARG A 106 2.98 -5.74 -5.62
N THR A 107 2.38 -6.50 -4.70
CA THR A 107 1.12 -7.19 -4.92
C THR A 107 -0.07 -6.24 -4.76
N SER A 108 -0.03 -5.44 -3.71
CA SER A 108 -1.07 -4.45 -3.43
C SER A 108 -0.76 -3.06 -4.02
N GLY A 109 0.51 -2.79 -4.41
CA GLY A 109 0.98 -1.48 -4.83
C GLY A 109 1.14 -0.48 -3.69
N ILE A 110 1.07 -0.96 -2.45
CA ILE A 110 1.28 -0.11 -1.28
C ILE A 110 2.76 0.21 -1.14
N VAL A 111 3.08 1.49 -1.05
CA VAL A 111 4.41 1.99 -0.77
C VAL A 111 4.39 2.57 0.64
N ASN A 112 4.95 1.83 1.59
CA ASN A 112 5.03 2.29 2.98
C ASN A 112 6.26 3.17 3.17
N THR A 113 6.07 4.25 3.91
CA THR A 113 7.13 5.17 4.35
C THR A 113 6.98 5.45 5.84
N PRO A 114 7.99 6.01 6.51
CA PRO A 114 7.87 6.40 7.91
C PRO A 114 6.75 7.41 8.20
N ALA A 115 6.37 8.21 7.21
CA ALA A 115 5.28 9.18 7.33
C ALA A 115 3.89 8.58 7.07
N GLY A 116 3.83 7.36 6.54
CA GLY A 116 2.60 6.67 6.12
C GLY A 116 2.70 6.13 4.70
N ASN A 117 1.58 5.73 4.11
CA ASN A 117 1.56 5.24 2.74
C ASN A 117 1.79 6.39 1.74
N ALA A 118 2.71 6.19 0.81
CA ALA A 118 2.96 7.16 -0.25
C ALA A 118 1.89 7.05 -1.35
N THR A 119 1.44 8.20 -1.84
CA THR A 119 0.67 8.29 -3.09
C THR A 119 1.63 8.24 -4.27
N VAL A 120 1.25 7.50 -5.32
CA VAL A 120 2.12 7.30 -6.50
C VAL A 120 1.65 8.17 -7.65
N TYR A 121 2.60 8.79 -8.35
CA TYR A 121 2.39 9.70 -9.46
C TYR A 121 3.21 9.27 -10.69
N ILE A 122 2.73 9.65 -11.87
CA ILE A 122 3.44 9.52 -13.15
C ILE A 122 3.46 10.90 -13.82
N ASP A 123 4.66 11.46 -14.02
CA ASP A 123 4.85 12.81 -14.55
C ASP A 123 4.01 13.88 -13.82
N GLY A 124 3.93 13.79 -12.48
CA GLY A 124 3.19 14.69 -11.58
C GLY A 124 1.67 14.47 -11.51
N ARG A 125 1.14 13.49 -12.17
CA ARG A 125 -0.26 13.08 -12.15
C ARG A 125 -0.46 11.87 -11.25
N GLU A 126 -1.41 11.91 -10.34
CA GLU A 126 -1.76 10.76 -9.49
C GLU A 126 -2.10 9.54 -10.35
N ALA A 127 -1.49 8.41 -10.04
CA ALA A 127 -1.59 7.18 -10.81
C ALA A 127 -2.30 6.08 -10.00
N GLU A 128 -3.10 5.30 -10.70
CA GLU A 128 -3.69 4.10 -10.11
C GLU A 128 -2.69 2.94 -10.07
N PHE A 129 -2.94 1.98 -9.19
CA PHE A 129 -2.14 0.78 -9.03
C PHE A 129 -1.79 0.11 -10.38
N ARG A 130 -2.81 -0.12 -11.23
CA ARG A 130 -2.63 -0.80 -12.52
C ARG A 130 -1.79 0.00 -13.51
N GLU A 131 -1.83 1.33 -13.45
CA GLU A 131 -0.98 2.16 -14.29
C GLU A 131 0.49 1.99 -13.94
N VAL A 132 0.83 2.03 -12.63
CA VAL A 132 2.21 1.85 -12.16
C VAL A 132 2.70 0.41 -12.38
N GLN A 133 1.83 -0.59 -12.15
CA GLN A 133 2.13 -1.99 -12.43
C GLN A 133 2.47 -2.22 -13.91
N SER A 134 1.87 -1.44 -14.82
CA SER A 134 2.08 -1.54 -16.26
C SER A 134 3.26 -0.71 -16.78
N LEU A 135 3.90 0.10 -15.96
CA LEU A 135 5.06 0.89 -16.38
C LEU A 135 6.24 -0.02 -16.71
N ARG A 136 6.76 0.15 -17.93
CA ARG A 136 7.98 -0.55 -18.32
C ARG A 136 9.20 0.18 -17.77
N PRO A 137 10.08 -0.50 -17.02
CA PRO A 137 11.27 0.11 -16.41
C PRO A 137 12.19 0.81 -17.40
N LYS A 138 12.27 0.31 -18.65
CA LYS A 138 13.09 0.92 -19.73
C LYS A 138 12.59 2.30 -20.15
N ASP A 139 11.31 2.61 -19.93
CA ASP A 139 10.69 3.88 -20.29
C ASP A 139 10.72 4.90 -19.15
N ILE A 140 11.17 4.51 -17.94
CA ILE A 140 11.30 5.39 -16.78
C ILE A 140 12.68 6.10 -16.82
N ALA A 141 12.68 7.42 -16.73
CA ALA A 141 13.90 8.23 -16.67
C ALA A 141 14.47 8.25 -15.25
N SER A 142 13.64 8.64 -14.28
CA SER A 142 13.97 8.75 -12.85
C SER A 142 12.74 8.54 -11.99
N VAL A 143 12.95 8.43 -10.69
CA VAL A 143 11.91 8.39 -9.66
C VAL A 143 12.22 9.46 -8.63
N GLU A 144 11.26 10.30 -8.32
CA GLU A 144 11.33 11.31 -7.28
C GLU A 144 10.56 10.81 -6.06
N TYR A 145 11.16 10.87 -4.90
CA TYR A 145 10.53 10.55 -3.63
C TYR A 145 10.44 11.79 -2.75
N TYR A 146 9.22 12.19 -2.48
CA TYR A 146 8.86 13.29 -1.57
C TYR A 146 8.49 12.68 -0.22
N ASP A 147 9.43 12.65 0.70
CA ASP A 147 9.19 12.20 2.08
C ASP A 147 8.41 13.24 2.89
N LEU A 148 8.42 14.47 2.44
CA LEU A 148 7.70 15.60 2.99
C LEU A 148 7.01 16.37 1.86
N PRO A 149 5.86 15.86 1.38
CA PRO A 149 5.22 16.39 0.21
C PRO A 149 4.77 17.83 0.38
N SER A 150 4.97 18.66 -0.64
CA SER A 150 4.51 20.04 -0.72
C SER A 150 3.90 20.33 -2.08
N GLY A 151 3.29 21.48 -2.25
CA GLY A 151 2.68 21.88 -3.49
C GLY A 151 1.56 20.91 -3.90
N VAL A 152 1.61 20.34 -5.08
CA VAL A 152 0.59 19.41 -5.59
C VAL A 152 0.49 18.11 -4.78
N TYR A 153 1.53 17.76 -4.03
CA TYR A 153 1.60 16.58 -3.17
C TYR A 153 1.24 16.86 -1.71
N ALA A 154 0.93 18.09 -1.34
CA ALA A 154 0.74 18.53 0.06
C ALA A 154 -0.36 17.78 0.83
N LYS A 155 -1.30 17.13 0.13
CA LYS A 155 -2.36 16.30 0.72
C LYS A 155 -1.87 14.92 1.18
N ASP A 156 -0.69 14.48 0.73
CA ASP A 156 -0.20 13.11 0.90
C ASP A 156 0.73 13.01 2.11
N ALA A 157 0.77 11.84 2.73
CA ALA A 157 1.76 11.53 3.77
C ALA A 157 3.18 11.47 3.18
N ALA A 158 3.29 10.93 1.97
CA ALA A 158 4.49 10.90 1.15
C ALA A 158 4.10 10.76 -0.33
N ALA A 159 4.95 11.13 -1.27
CA ALA A 159 4.67 10.98 -2.70
C ALA A 159 5.84 10.37 -3.46
N ILE A 160 5.52 9.47 -4.40
CA ILE A 160 6.47 8.89 -5.36
C ILE A 160 6.07 9.34 -6.76
N ASN A 161 6.97 9.97 -7.50
CA ASN A 161 6.69 10.42 -8.85
C ASN A 161 7.61 9.74 -9.87
N PHE A 162 7.06 8.96 -10.77
CA PHE A 162 7.79 8.35 -11.88
C PHE A 162 7.91 9.33 -13.04
N ILE A 163 9.11 9.76 -13.37
CA ILE A 163 9.40 10.60 -14.52
C ILE A 163 9.63 9.72 -15.75
N MET A 164 8.80 9.90 -16.77
CA MET A 164 8.86 9.08 -17.97
C MET A 164 9.78 9.68 -19.02
N LYS A 165 10.49 8.81 -19.78
CA LYS A 165 11.21 9.22 -20.97
C LYS A 165 10.24 9.70 -22.06
N LYS A 166 10.58 10.78 -22.74
CA LYS A 166 9.79 11.28 -23.89
C LYS A 166 9.82 10.25 -25.01
N GLN A 167 8.64 9.85 -25.50
CA GLN A 167 8.46 9.00 -26.69
C GLN A 167 7.73 9.83 -27.75
N GLU A 168 8.19 9.78 -29.00
CA GLU A 168 7.59 10.57 -30.07
C GLU A 168 6.61 9.76 -30.95
N ASN A 169 6.99 8.55 -31.34
CA ASN A 169 6.15 7.69 -32.17
C ASN A 169 6.37 6.21 -31.85
N GLY A 170 5.29 5.44 -31.87
CA GLY A 170 5.31 4.00 -31.62
C GLY A 170 4.55 3.60 -30.37
N GLY A 171 4.64 2.33 -30.00
CA GLY A 171 3.90 1.81 -28.86
C GLY A 171 4.39 0.44 -28.46
N TYR A 172 3.62 -0.15 -27.55
CA TYR A 172 3.83 -1.52 -27.10
C TYR A 172 2.53 -2.17 -26.68
N THR A 173 2.51 -3.48 -26.75
CA THR A 173 1.50 -4.30 -26.08
C THR A 173 2.22 -5.24 -25.12
N GLN A 174 1.71 -5.35 -23.90
CA GLN A 174 2.25 -6.18 -22.83
C GLN A 174 1.18 -7.11 -22.30
N ILE A 175 1.53 -8.38 -22.17
CA ILE A 175 0.76 -9.38 -21.43
C ILE A 175 1.50 -9.62 -20.12
N ASP A 176 0.77 -9.56 -19.02
CA ASP A 176 1.25 -9.82 -17.66
C ASP A 176 0.33 -10.87 -17.05
N ALA A 177 0.87 -12.03 -16.72
CA ALA A 177 0.12 -13.16 -16.19
C ALA A 177 0.82 -13.72 -14.96
N LEU A 178 0.14 -13.68 -13.82
CA LEU A 178 0.58 -14.26 -12.57
C LEU A 178 -0.33 -15.45 -12.20
N GLN A 179 0.27 -16.57 -11.84
CA GLN A 179 -0.41 -17.75 -11.33
C GLN A 179 0.16 -18.17 -9.98
N GLY A 180 -0.73 -18.35 -8.99
CA GLY A 180 -0.39 -18.88 -7.68
C GLY A 180 -0.35 -20.40 -7.65
N LEU A 181 0.56 -20.94 -6.84
CA LEU A 181 0.72 -22.33 -6.50
C LEU A 181 0.53 -22.50 -4.99
N GLY A 182 -0.36 -23.40 -4.59
CA GLY A 182 -0.70 -23.65 -3.18
C GLY A 182 -2.13 -23.20 -2.80
N PHE A 183 -2.67 -22.20 -3.47
CA PHE A 183 -4.10 -21.85 -3.44
C PHE A 183 -4.49 -21.14 -4.74
N LEU A 184 -5.79 -20.97 -4.96
CA LEU A 184 -6.31 -20.30 -6.16
C LEU A 184 -5.98 -18.80 -6.08
N ASN A 185 -5.00 -18.37 -6.89
CA ASN A 185 -4.56 -16.99 -7.02
C ASN A 185 -4.10 -16.76 -8.46
N GLY A 186 -4.64 -15.77 -9.13
CA GLY A 186 -4.28 -15.41 -10.49
C GLY A 186 -4.53 -13.93 -10.76
N ASP A 187 -3.65 -13.32 -11.56
CA ASP A 187 -3.79 -11.93 -12.03
C ASP A 187 -3.30 -11.83 -13.47
N TYR A 188 -4.20 -11.53 -14.40
CA TYR A 188 -3.96 -11.56 -15.83
C TYR A 188 -4.33 -10.21 -16.44
N ASN A 189 -3.36 -9.56 -17.09
CA ASN A 189 -3.52 -8.21 -17.60
C ASN A 189 -3.05 -8.10 -19.05
N LEU A 190 -3.76 -7.32 -19.85
CA LEU A 190 -3.39 -6.89 -21.17
C LEU A 190 -3.31 -5.37 -21.20
N ILE A 191 -2.16 -4.85 -21.60
CA ILE A 191 -1.89 -3.42 -21.66
C ILE A 191 -1.42 -3.08 -23.07
N SER A 192 -2.01 -2.05 -23.68
CA SER A 192 -1.57 -1.53 -24.97
C SER A 192 -1.43 -0.02 -24.90
N LYS A 193 -0.30 0.49 -25.35
CA LYS A 193 0.00 1.94 -25.40
C LYS A 193 0.46 2.30 -26.80
N TYR A 194 -0.08 3.37 -27.35
CA TYR A 194 0.30 3.92 -28.64
C TYR A 194 0.51 5.43 -28.55
N VAL A 195 1.63 5.92 -29.08
CA VAL A 195 2.03 7.33 -29.07
C VAL A 195 2.23 7.81 -30.49
N ILE A 196 1.64 8.95 -30.84
CA ILE A 196 1.80 9.64 -32.13
C ILE A 196 2.06 11.11 -31.84
N GLY A 197 3.31 11.55 -32.02
CA GLY A 197 3.70 12.92 -31.70
C GLY A 197 3.42 13.26 -30.24
N THR A 198 2.53 14.23 -30.02
CA THR A 198 2.13 14.67 -28.68
C THR A 198 1.00 13.88 -28.04
N LYS A 199 0.34 13.01 -28.81
CA LYS A 199 -0.86 12.28 -28.37
C LYS A 199 -0.51 10.86 -27.97
N SER A 200 -1.16 10.33 -26.92
CA SER A 200 -1.09 8.91 -26.58
C SER A 200 -2.47 8.34 -26.30
N ILE A 201 -2.64 7.07 -26.67
CA ILE A 201 -3.83 6.26 -26.38
C ILE A 201 -3.33 5.05 -25.60
N ASN A 202 -4.01 4.74 -24.51
CA ASN A 202 -3.71 3.56 -23.71
C ASN A 202 -5.00 2.77 -23.46
N LEU A 203 -4.87 1.45 -23.48
CA LEU A 203 -5.93 0.50 -23.17
C LEU A 203 -5.42 -0.52 -22.17
N TRP A 204 -6.20 -0.77 -21.11
CA TRP A 204 -5.94 -1.79 -20.11
C TRP A 204 -7.17 -2.66 -19.92
N GLY A 205 -6.96 -3.94 -19.75
CA GLY A 205 -8.00 -4.87 -19.34
C GLY A 205 -7.39 -6.00 -18.55
N GLY A 206 -8.13 -6.50 -17.57
CA GLY A 206 -7.61 -7.58 -16.74
C GLY A 206 -8.67 -8.32 -15.97
N TYR A 207 -8.22 -9.44 -15.43
CA TYR A 207 -8.98 -10.35 -14.58
C TYR A 207 -8.09 -10.85 -13.44
N SER A 208 -8.54 -10.69 -12.22
CA SER A 208 -7.90 -11.29 -11.06
C SER A 208 -8.85 -12.17 -10.29
N LEU A 209 -8.31 -13.21 -9.66
CA LEU A 209 -9.05 -14.10 -8.78
C LEU A 209 -8.16 -14.55 -7.63
N GLU A 210 -8.74 -14.64 -6.45
CA GLU A 210 -8.05 -15.11 -5.24
C GLU A 210 -9.04 -15.89 -4.36
N ASN A 211 -8.60 -17.02 -3.79
CA ASN A 211 -9.33 -17.76 -2.79
C ASN A 211 -8.37 -18.41 -1.78
N PRO A 212 -7.76 -17.62 -0.87
CA PRO A 212 -6.95 -18.17 0.21
C PRO A 212 -7.85 -18.86 1.22
N LYS A 213 -7.68 -20.17 1.37
CA LYS A 213 -8.33 -20.90 2.46
C LYS A 213 -7.89 -20.34 3.80
N SER A 214 -8.83 -20.21 4.73
CA SER A 214 -8.55 -19.72 6.09
C SER A 214 -9.26 -20.57 7.14
N SER A 215 -8.76 -20.53 8.37
CA SER A 215 -9.48 -20.94 9.57
C SER A 215 -9.39 -19.84 10.61
N ILE A 216 -10.46 -19.70 11.38
CA ILE A 216 -10.58 -18.66 12.41
C ILE A 216 -11.00 -19.35 13.70
N ASP A 217 -10.22 -19.17 14.75
CA ASP A 217 -10.56 -19.56 16.12
C ASP A 217 -10.87 -18.26 16.88
N GLU A 218 -12.06 -18.17 17.43
CA GLU A 218 -12.58 -16.98 18.09
C GLU A 218 -13.09 -17.32 19.48
N GLN A 219 -12.57 -16.61 20.49
CA GLN A 219 -13.00 -16.74 21.89
C GLN A 219 -13.53 -15.40 22.35
N GLU A 220 -14.81 -15.33 22.61
CA GLU A 220 -15.53 -14.13 23.01
C GLU A 220 -16.06 -14.26 24.43
N THR A 221 -16.08 -13.14 25.14
CA THR A 221 -16.71 -13.03 26.45
C THR A 221 -17.63 -11.82 26.45
N PHE A 222 -18.89 -12.03 26.81
CA PHE A 222 -19.94 -11.02 26.89
C PHE A 222 -20.37 -10.88 28.32
N SER A 223 -20.36 -9.67 28.86
CA SER A 223 -20.98 -9.33 30.16
C SER A 223 -22.34 -8.69 29.87
N LEU A 224 -23.38 -9.53 29.78
CA LEU A 224 -24.77 -9.14 29.46
C LEU A 224 -25.55 -8.96 30.74
N GLU A 225 -25.76 -7.72 31.20
CA GLU A 225 -26.48 -7.40 32.44
C GLU A 225 -25.97 -8.27 33.60
N ASP A 226 -26.80 -9.24 34.06
CA ASP A 226 -26.47 -10.15 35.14
C ASP A 226 -25.80 -11.45 34.70
N ASN A 227 -25.60 -11.65 33.37
CA ASN A 227 -25.08 -12.88 32.79
C ASN A 227 -23.68 -12.68 32.18
N LEU A 228 -22.76 -13.58 32.48
CA LEU A 228 -21.48 -13.70 31.78
C LEU A 228 -21.55 -14.87 30.79
N LEU A 229 -21.49 -14.57 29.50
CA LEU A 229 -21.50 -15.56 28.44
C LEU A 229 -20.12 -15.66 27.79
N LYS A 230 -19.63 -16.89 27.62
CA LYS A 230 -18.45 -17.20 26.82
C LYS A 230 -18.87 -17.95 25.57
N ARG A 231 -18.40 -17.46 24.43
CA ARG A 231 -18.63 -18.09 23.12
C ARG A 231 -17.29 -18.48 22.52
N GLU A 232 -17.14 -19.74 22.16
CA GLU A 232 -15.99 -20.24 21.41
C GLU A 232 -16.46 -20.70 20.04
N THR A 233 -15.94 -20.11 18.98
CA THR A 233 -16.29 -20.43 17.61
C THR A 233 -15.06 -20.82 16.81
N VAL A 234 -15.13 -21.94 16.11
CA VAL A 234 -14.07 -22.42 15.24
C VAL A 234 -14.62 -22.60 13.84
N TYR A 235 -14.16 -21.73 12.91
CA TYR A 235 -14.47 -21.85 11.49
C TYR A 235 -13.34 -22.55 10.77
N ASN A 236 -13.64 -23.65 10.08
CA ASN A 236 -12.67 -24.45 9.36
C ASN A 236 -12.86 -24.35 7.85
N GLY A 237 -11.76 -24.06 7.12
CA GLY A 237 -11.77 -24.09 5.66
C GLY A 237 -12.62 -23.00 5.00
N ALA A 238 -12.71 -21.82 5.60
CA ALA A 238 -13.46 -20.70 5.04
C ALA A 238 -12.99 -20.34 3.61
N ASP A 239 -13.95 -20.15 2.72
CA ASP A 239 -13.75 -19.73 1.33
C ASP A 239 -13.83 -18.21 1.24
N ASN A 240 -12.68 -17.55 1.03
CA ASN A 240 -12.59 -16.09 0.85
C ASN A 240 -12.32 -15.76 -0.63
N LYS A 241 -13.31 -15.99 -1.48
CA LYS A 241 -13.13 -15.81 -2.92
C LYS A 241 -13.34 -14.37 -3.35
N THR A 242 -12.34 -13.77 -3.96
CA THR A 242 -12.43 -12.48 -4.64
C THR A 242 -12.19 -12.64 -6.13
N THR A 243 -13.02 -12.04 -6.95
CA THR A 243 -12.79 -11.90 -8.39
C THR A 243 -12.96 -10.45 -8.79
N GLU A 244 -12.07 -9.95 -9.64
CA GLU A 244 -12.15 -8.60 -10.19
C GLU A 244 -11.95 -8.64 -11.70
N LYS A 245 -12.75 -7.89 -12.43
CA LYS A 245 -12.64 -7.66 -13.87
C LYS A 245 -12.63 -6.18 -14.11
N TYR A 246 -11.74 -5.71 -14.97
CA TYR A 246 -11.71 -4.29 -15.31
C TYR A 246 -11.35 -4.06 -16.77
N VAL A 247 -11.81 -2.94 -17.27
CA VAL A 247 -11.40 -2.35 -18.53
C VAL A 247 -11.25 -0.85 -18.37
N GLN A 248 -10.21 -0.27 -18.96
CA GLN A 248 -9.89 1.13 -18.84
C GLN A 248 -9.22 1.63 -20.12
N ALA A 249 -9.60 2.81 -20.57
CA ALA A 249 -9.00 3.47 -21.69
C ALA A 249 -8.63 4.91 -21.34
N SER A 250 -7.53 5.41 -21.89
CA SER A 250 -7.19 6.83 -21.76
C SER A 250 -6.66 7.41 -23.07
N ILE A 251 -6.92 8.69 -23.25
CA ILE A 251 -6.33 9.52 -24.29
C ILE A 251 -5.66 10.72 -23.62
N SER A 252 -4.47 11.06 -24.07
CA SER A 252 -3.75 12.23 -23.57
C SER A 252 -3.04 12.98 -24.67
N ASN A 253 -2.76 14.24 -24.40
CA ASN A 253 -1.96 15.10 -25.27
C ASN A 253 -0.94 15.87 -24.41
N ARG A 254 0.31 15.93 -24.88
CA ARG A 254 1.40 16.62 -24.20
C ARG A 254 2.06 17.62 -25.15
N SER A 255 1.70 18.88 -25.01
CA SER A 255 2.36 20.00 -25.70
C SER A 255 3.10 20.89 -24.68
N ASN A 256 3.88 21.86 -25.15
CA ASN A 256 4.64 22.73 -24.26
C ASN A 256 3.76 23.62 -23.36
N LYS A 257 2.54 23.98 -23.82
CA LYS A 257 1.63 24.86 -23.10
C LYS A 257 0.49 24.12 -22.39
N TYR A 258 0.08 22.96 -22.93
CA TYR A 258 -1.05 22.20 -22.43
C TYR A 258 -0.72 20.74 -22.35
N ILE A 259 -0.90 20.15 -21.19
CA ILE A 259 -0.89 18.72 -20.99
C ILE A 259 -2.27 18.34 -20.47
N TRP A 260 -2.92 17.36 -21.09
CA TRP A 260 -4.18 16.86 -20.56
C TRP A 260 -4.31 15.35 -20.77
N MET A 261 -5.08 14.71 -19.94
CA MET A 261 -5.44 13.31 -20.06
C MET A 261 -6.89 13.11 -19.64
N LEU A 262 -7.63 12.37 -20.46
CA LEU A 262 -8.95 11.84 -20.11
C LEU A 262 -8.84 10.31 -20.01
N ARG A 263 -9.34 9.74 -18.94
CA ARG A 263 -9.38 8.31 -18.70
C ARG A 263 -10.79 7.92 -18.27
N GLY A 264 -11.32 6.86 -18.88
CA GLY A 264 -12.58 6.24 -18.50
C GLY A 264 -12.36 4.75 -18.26
N GLY A 265 -13.09 4.20 -17.31
CA GLY A 265 -12.97 2.80 -16.96
C GLY A 265 -14.18 2.23 -16.26
N MET A 266 -14.21 0.91 -16.14
CA MET A 266 -15.20 0.16 -15.40
C MET A 266 -14.53 -1.01 -14.70
N ALA A 267 -14.83 -1.19 -13.41
CA ALA A 267 -14.41 -2.34 -12.62
C ALA A 267 -15.63 -3.08 -12.05
N CYS A 268 -15.55 -4.41 -12.07
CA CYS A 268 -16.55 -5.29 -11.45
C CYS A 268 -15.82 -6.16 -10.43
N LYS A 269 -16.24 -6.14 -9.17
CA LYS A 269 -15.70 -6.97 -8.09
C LYS A 269 -16.81 -7.83 -7.49
N ASP A 270 -16.52 -9.11 -7.27
CA ASP A 270 -17.39 -10.05 -6.55
C ASP A 270 -16.55 -10.68 -5.43
N TYR A 271 -16.84 -10.31 -4.20
CA TYR A 271 -16.25 -10.87 -2.99
C TYR A 271 -17.25 -11.81 -2.34
N ARG A 272 -16.80 -13.00 -1.96
CA ARG A 272 -17.59 -14.00 -1.23
C ARG A 272 -16.76 -14.53 -0.08
N ASN A 273 -17.38 -14.62 1.07
CA ASN A 273 -16.85 -15.30 2.23
C ASN A 273 -17.89 -16.30 2.71
N ASN A 274 -17.55 -17.59 2.71
CA ASN A 274 -18.38 -18.65 3.26
C ASN A 274 -17.54 -19.39 4.28
N ALA A 275 -18.01 -19.46 5.50
CA ALA A 275 -17.33 -20.16 6.59
C ALA A 275 -18.37 -20.99 7.36
N ASP A 276 -18.10 -22.28 7.46
CA ASP A 276 -18.86 -23.20 8.31
C ASP A 276 -17.99 -23.52 9.54
N GLY A 277 -18.63 -23.60 10.70
CA GLY A 277 -17.93 -23.82 11.96
C GLY A 277 -18.80 -24.43 13.03
N ASN A 278 -18.22 -24.59 14.20
CA ASN A 278 -18.91 -24.99 15.41
C ASN A 278 -18.77 -23.88 16.44
N THR A 279 -19.85 -23.56 17.12
CA THR A 279 -19.86 -22.64 18.26
C THR A 279 -20.31 -23.36 19.52
N ILE A 280 -19.72 -22.97 20.64
CA ILE A 280 -20.12 -23.43 21.98
C ILE A 280 -20.38 -22.18 22.81
N ASN A 281 -21.61 -22.08 23.33
CA ASN A 281 -22.03 -21.00 24.21
C ASN A 281 -22.06 -21.53 25.65
N ASN A 282 -21.21 -21.00 26.54
CA ASN A 282 -21.11 -21.36 27.94
C ASN A 282 -21.52 -20.18 28.82
N GLY A 283 -22.67 -20.26 29.46
CA GLY A 283 -23.08 -19.31 30.51
C GLY A 283 -22.47 -19.69 31.85
N ILE A 284 -21.93 -18.73 32.61
CA ILE A 284 -21.31 -19.02 33.91
C ILE A 284 -22.37 -19.33 34.99
N PHE A 285 -23.60 -18.84 34.83
CA PHE A 285 -24.70 -19.04 35.78
C PHE A 285 -25.67 -20.19 35.43
N ASP A 286 -25.55 -20.74 34.21
CA ASP A 286 -26.36 -21.90 33.81
C ASP A 286 -25.39 -23.05 33.47
N SER A 287 -25.40 -24.08 34.35
CA SER A 287 -24.50 -25.23 34.29
C SER A 287 -24.88 -26.25 33.21
N ALA A 288 -25.80 -25.94 32.33
CA ALA A 288 -26.13 -26.76 31.17
C ALA A 288 -25.01 -26.58 30.12
N PHE A 289 -24.14 -27.59 29.99
CA PHE A 289 -23.25 -27.75 28.81
C PHE A 289 -24.18 -27.77 27.58
N GLN A 290 -24.24 -26.67 26.87
CA GLN A 290 -24.90 -26.64 25.57
C GLN A 290 -24.09 -27.45 24.58
N ASN A 291 -24.76 -28.30 23.81
CA ASN A 291 -24.10 -29.02 22.72
C ASN A 291 -23.51 -28.02 21.74
N PRO A 292 -22.39 -28.36 21.08
CA PRO A 292 -21.83 -27.50 20.01
C PRO A 292 -22.90 -27.28 18.92
N GLU A 293 -23.20 -26.02 18.61
CA GLU A 293 -24.07 -25.64 17.52
C GLU A 293 -23.28 -25.53 16.22
N ILE A 294 -23.88 -25.95 15.11
CA ILE A 294 -23.29 -25.71 13.78
C ILE A 294 -23.63 -24.29 13.37
N VAL A 295 -22.61 -23.51 13.05
CA VAL A 295 -22.79 -22.13 12.56
C VAL A 295 -22.27 -21.99 11.16
N GLY A 296 -23.01 -21.24 10.34
CA GLY A 296 -22.60 -20.85 8.99
C GLY A 296 -22.62 -19.33 8.82
N ILE A 297 -21.56 -18.77 8.26
CA ILE A 297 -21.54 -17.39 7.83
C ILE A 297 -21.31 -17.35 6.32
N ALA A 298 -22.26 -16.77 5.59
CA ALA A 298 -22.13 -16.51 4.18
C ALA A 298 -22.25 -15.01 3.91
N SER A 299 -21.25 -14.41 3.30
CA SER A 299 -21.36 -13.03 2.86
C SER A 299 -20.91 -12.84 1.42
N ARG A 300 -21.56 -11.94 0.73
CA ARG A 300 -21.23 -11.58 -0.64
C ARG A 300 -21.35 -10.08 -0.84
N ASN A 301 -20.36 -9.48 -1.48
CA ASN A 301 -20.41 -8.11 -1.93
C ASN A 301 -20.10 -8.04 -3.42
N LYS A 302 -21.05 -7.56 -4.22
CA LYS A 302 -20.87 -7.28 -5.63
C LYS A 302 -20.78 -5.78 -5.84
N THR A 303 -19.73 -5.33 -6.50
CA THR A 303 -19.51 -3.93 -6.81
C THR A 303 -19.36 -3.76 -8.32
N LEU A 304 -20.10 -2.80 -8.89
CA LEU A 304 -19.91 -2.28 -10.24
C LEU A 304 -19.49 -0.83 -10.14
N ARG A 305 -18.32 -0.45 -10.70
CA ARG A 305 -17.75 0.89 -10.56
C ARG A 305 -17.26 1.46 -11.89
N PRO A 306 -18.08 2.16 -12.67
CA PRO A 306 -17.62 3.07 -13.70
C PRO A 306 -16.91 4.28 -13.10
N SER A 307 -15.88 4.79 -13.80
CA SER A 307 -15.06 5.92 -13.36
C SER A 307 -14.61 6.79 -14.53
N VAL A 308 -14.44 8.08 -14.26
CA VAL A 308 -13.87 9.06 -15.18
C VAL A 308 -12.83 9.89 -14.43
N TYR A 309 -11.69 10.07 -15.05
CA TYR A 309 -10.60 10.90 -14.54
C TYR A 309 -10.16 11.88 -15.61
N PHE A 310 -10.03 13.14 -15.25
CA PHE A 310 -9.49 14.18 -16.10
C PHE A 310 -8.35 14.91 -15.38
N TYR A 311 -7.24 15.09 -16.06
CA TYR A 311 -6.09 15.88 -15.64
C TYR A 311 -5.81 16.94 -16.69
N GLY A 312 -5.54 18.16 -16.25
CA GLY A 312 -5.10 19.26 -17.10
C GLY A 312 -3.99 20.07 -16.44
N LEU A 313 -2.98 20.43 -17.21
CA LEU A 313 -1.94 21.38 -16.86
C LEU A 313 -1.85 22.44 -17.94
N HIS A 314 -1.97 23.69 -17.54
CA HIS A 314 -1.81 24.87 -18.40
C HIS A 314 -0.62 25.71 -17.94
N THR A 315 0.43 25.78 -18.75
CA THR A 315 1.55 26.70 -18.56
C THR A 315 1.15 28.07 -19.09
N ILE A 316 0.78 28.97 -18.18
CA ILE A 316 0.28 30.32 -18.50
C ILE A 316 1.46 31.20 -18.97
N SER A 317 2.60 31.09 -18.27
CA SER A 317 3.86 31.75 -18.62
C SER A 317 5.03 30.91 -18.08
N ASP A 318 6.26 31.32 -18.32
CA ASP A 318 7.47 30.65 -17.81
C ASP A 318 7.51 30.59 -16.26
N THR A 319 6.73 31.44 -15.60
CA THR A 319 6.67 31.54 -14.13
C THR A 319 5.33 31.15 -13.55
N LYS A 320 4.28 30.87 -14.35
CA LYS A 320 2.92 30.63 -13.86
C LYS A 320 2.30 29.41 -14.51
N SER A 321 1.71 28.54 -13.71
CA SER A 321 0.97 27.37 -14.17
C SER A 321 -0.30 27.16 -13.37
N LEU A 322 -1.26 26.50 -14.02
CA LEU A 322 -2.50 26.01 -13.41
C LEU A 322 -2.63 24.52 -13.75
N ASP A 323 -2.67 23.67 -12.74
CA ASP A 323 -3.05 22.27 -12.91
C ASP A 323 -4.33 21.96 -12.17
N TYR A 324 -5.08 20.99 -12.70
CA TYR A 324 -6.34 20.57 -12.13
C TYR A 324 -6.66 19.11 -12.42
N VAL A 325 -7.33 18.48 -11.48
CA VAL A 325 -7.78 17.10 -11.54
C VAL A 325 -9.26 17.03 -11.24
N ILE A 326 -9.99 16.26 -12.02
CA ILE A 326 -11.35 15.83 -11.72
C ILE A 326 -11.35 14.30 -11.73
N ASP A 327 -11.65 13.69 -10.59
CA ASP A 327 -11.75 12.24 -10.43
C ASP A 327 -13.14 11.91 -9.90
N SER A 328 -13.90 11.16 -10.68
CA SER A 328 -15.27 10.82 -10.32
C SER A 328 -15.58 9.36 -10.62
N TYR A 329 -16.25 8.70 -9.69
CA TYR A 329 -16.79 7.37 -9.92
C TYR A 329 -18.16 7.22 -9.28
N TYR A 330 -18.95 6.35 -9.90
CA TYR A 330 -20.16 5.82 -9.32
C TYR A 330 -19.92 4.36 -8.93
N SER A 331 -20.46 3.93 -7.81
CA SER A 331 -20.36 2.55 -7.35
C SER A 331 -21.72 2.03 -6.96
N ARG A 332 -22.14 0.93 -7.58
CA ARG A 332 -23.28 0.16 -7.12
C ARG A 332 -22.77 -1.04 -6.33
N ASN A 333 -23.17 -1.11 -5.06
CA ASN A 333 -22.79 -2.17 -4.13
C ASN A 333 -24.04 -2.98 -3.76
N ASP A 334 -23.99 -4.29 -4.00
CA ASP A 334 -25.01 -5.24 -3.55
C ASP A 334 -24.36 -6.16 -2.50
N TYR A 335 -24.61 -5.91 -1.23
CA TYR A 335 -24.11 -6.69 -0.10
C TYR A 335 -25.20 -7.59 0.47
N LYS A 336 -24.84 -8.84 0.75
CA LYS A 336 -25.69 -9.78 1.46
C LYS A 336 -24.85 -10.53 2.49
N ARG A 337 -25.39 -10.69 3.71
CA ARG A 337 -24.84 -11.52 4.78
C ARG A 337 -25.93 -12.39 5.37
N ASN A 338 -25.61 -13.67 5.52
CA ASN A 338 -26.43 -14.63 6.26
C ASN A 338 -25.56 -15.16 7.41
N TYR A 339 -26.16 -15.27 8.57
CA TYR A 339 -25.67 -16.04 9.70
C TYR A 339 -26.71 -17.09 10.00
N GLU A 340 -26.32 -18.34 10.07
CA GLU A 340 -27.20 -19.51 10.34
C GLU A 340 -26.61 -20.27 11.54
N ALA A 341 -27.43 -20.54 12.54
CA ALA A 341 -27.08 -21.34 13.70
C ALA A 341 -28.29 -22.17 14.09
N ASP A 342 -28.26 -23.49 13.85
CA ASP A 342 -29.33 -24.44 14.03
C ASP A 342 -30.68 -23.92 13.50
N GLU A 343 -31.61 -23.49 14.38
CA GLU A 343 -32.94 -22.97 14.01
C GLU A 343 -32.97 -21.45 13.76
N ASN A 344 -31.87 -20.73 14.02
CA ASN A 344 -31.79 -19.27 13.91
C ASN A 344 -31.10 -18.82 12.62
N SER A 345 -31.72 -17.90 11.91
CA SER A 345 -31.14 -17.28 10.71
C SER A 345 -31.26 -15.76 10.75
N TYR A 346 -30.13 -15.09 10.58
CA TYR A 346 -30.05 -13.61 10.51
C TYR A 346 -29.53 -13.20 9.14
N CYS A 347 -30.42 -12.60 8.34
CA CYS A 347 -30.10 -12.14 6.99
C CYS A 347 -30.06 -10.61 6.96
N SER A 348 -29.00 -10.05 6.42
CA SER A 348 -28.88 -8.63 6.14
C SER A 348 -28.55 -8.45 4.66
N THR A 349 -29.30 -7.60 3.98
CA THR A 349 -29.05 -7.21 2.58
C THR A 349 -28.97 -5.70 2.51
N VAL A 350 -27.93 -5.19 1.84
CA VAL A 350 -27.74 -3.74 1.62
C VAL A 350 -27.55 -3.50 0.14
N LYS A 351 -28.30 -2.56 -0.42
CA LYS A 351 -28.09 -2.03 -1.76
C LYS A 351 -27.67 -0.57 -1.63
N GLU A 352 -26.51 -0.24 -2.15
CA GLU A 352 -25.96 1.10 -2.07
C GLU A 352 -25.63 1.64 -3.47
N ASN A 353 -26.04 2.88 -3.71
CA ASN A 353 -25.60 3.70 -4.79
C ASN A 353 -24.67 4.78 -4.21
N TYR A 354 -23.39 4.70 -4.55
CA TYR A 354 -22.38 5.59 -4.01
C TYR A 354 -21.75 6.42 -5.11
N TRP A 355 -21.75 7.73 -4.95
CA TRP A 355 -21.09 8.68 -5.85
C TRP A 355 -19.97 9.40 -5.14
N TYR A 356 -18.80 9.43 -5.76
CA TYR A 356 -17.63 10.16 -5.29
C TYR A 356 -17.08 11.05 -6.38
N THR A 357 -16.78 12.31 -6.02
CA THR A 357 -16.09 13.24 -6.92
C THR A 357 -15.03 13.99 -6.13
N LYS A 358 -13.82 14.03 -6.68
CA LYS A 358 -12.69 14.83 -6.19
C LYS A 358 -12.32 15.84 -7.25
N VAL A 359 -12.21 17.10 -6.86
CA VAL A 359 -11.67 18.18 -7.69
C VAL A 359 -10.47 18.76 -6.97
N ASN A 360 -9.34 18.85 -7.66
CA ASN A 360 -8.16 19.57 -7.20
C ASN A 360 -7.81 20.65 -8.21
N ALA A 361 -7.44 21.82 -7.74
CA ALA A 361 -6.87 22.88 -8.57
C ALA A 361 -5.67 23.51 -7.85
N ASN A 362 -4.58 23.72 -8.57
CA ASN A 362 -3.36 24.29 -8.05
C ASN A 362 -2.87 25.38 -9.01
N TYR A 363 -2.86 26.62 -8.53
CA TYR A 363 -2.26 27.75 -9.24
C TYR A 363 -0.92 28.08 -8.61
N SER A 364 0.16 27.92 -9.38
CA SER A 364 1.54 28.10 -8.93
C SER A 364 2.21 29.26 -9.67
N MET A 365 2.98 30.08 -8.94
CA MET A 365 3.80 31.15 -9.48
C MET A 365 5.21 31.14 -8.88
N ALA A 366 6.22 31.15 -9.72
CA ALA A 366 7.60 31.43 -9.30
C ALA A 366 7.76 32.95 -9.16
N LEU A 367 8.09 33.43 -7.96
CA LEU A 367 8.36 34.84 -7.66
C LEU A 367 9.81 35.20 -8.01
N SER A 368 10.71 34.22 -7.85
CA SER A 368 12.10 34.29 -8.29
C SER A 368 12.62 32.87 -8.53
N HIS A 369 13.88 32.69 -8.90
CA HIS A 369 14.50 31.36 -9.04
C HIS A 369 14.53 30.54 -7.73
N ARG A 370 14.28 31.16 -6.58
CA ARG A 370 14.39 30.53 -5.25
C ARG A 370 13.13 30.62 -4.40
N ASN A 371 12.09 31.27 -4.90
CA ASN A 371 10.83 31.47 -4.15
C ASN A 371 9.64 31.10 -5.02
N ARG A 372 8.68 30.39 -4.46
CA ARG A 372 7.43 30.01 -5.09
C ARG A 372 6.26 30.33 -4.17
N LEU A 373 5.14 30.75 -4.77
CA LEU A 373 3.85 30.87 -4.13
C LEU A 373 2.85 30.01 -4.91
N ALA A 374 2.01 29.26 -4.20
CA ALA A 374 0.94 28.50 -4.83
C ALA A 374 -0.35 28.59 -4.00
N PHE A 375 -1.49 28.48 -4.69
CA PHE A 375 -2.82 28.40 -4.08
C PHE A 375 -3.48 27.11 -4.51
N MET A 376 -3.93 26.32 -3.54
CA MET A 376 -4.51 25.01 -3.78
C MET A 376 -5.94 24.94 -3.25
N LEU A 377 -6.81 24.35 -4.05
CA LEU A 377 -8.18 23.99 -3.73
C LEU A 377 -8.33 22.48 -3.85
N TYR A 378 -8.91 21.86 -2.85
CA TYR A 378 -9.38 20.47 -2.89
C TYR A 378 -10.85 20.47 -2.52
N GLU A 379 -11.65 19.76 -3.31
CA GLU A 379 -13.07 19.51 -3.04
C GLU A 379 -13.33 18.01 -3.12
N PHE A 380 -13.99 17.48 -2.09
CA PHE A 380 -14.39 16.08 -1.98
C PHE A 380 -15.89 16.01 -1.77
N LEU A 381 -16.60 15.48 -2.74
CA LEU A 381 -18.05 15.26 -2.68
C LEU A 381 -18.32 13.75 -2.57
N ARG A 382 -19.16 13.34 -1.62
CA ARG A 382 -19.60 11.97 -1.42
C ARG A 382 -21.09 11.94 -1.19
N ILE A 383 -21.77 11.07 -1.95
CA ILE A 383 -23.21 10.86 -1.84
C ILE A 383 -23.41 9.35 -1.75
N SER A 384 -24.08 8.88 -0.72
CA SER A 384 -24.47 7.49 -0.53
C SER A 384 -25.96 7.41 -0.30
N ASP A 385 -26.62 6.63 -1.14
CA ASP A 385 -28.03 6.26 -1.03
C ASP A 385 -28.08 4.73 -0.79
N SER A 386 -28.58 4.32 0.37
CA SER A 386 -28.50 2.94 0.83
C SER A 386 -29.84 2.45 1.35
N GLU A 387 -30.24 1.28 0.85
CA GLU A 387 -31.42 0.54 1.31
C GLU A 387 -30.97 -0.71 2.09
N TYR A 388 -31.42 -0.84 3.30
CA TYR A 388 -31.15 -1.97 4.21
C TYR A 388 -32.40 -2.82 4.34
N PHE A 389 -32.22 -4.14 4.22
CA PHE A 389 -33.25 -5.16 4.37
C PHE A 389 -32.74 -6.24 5.33
N GLY A 390 -33.59 -6.69 6.23
CA GLY A 390 -33.24 -7.72 7.22
C GLY A 390 -34.26 -7.74 8.33
N VAL A 391 -33.79 -7.76 9.59
CA VAL A 391 -34.67 -7.68 10.76
C VAL A 391 -35.45 -6.35 10.80
N SER A 392 -34.88 -5.30 10.29
CA SER A 392 -35.53 -4.00 10.08
C SER A 392 -35.22 -3.47 8.66
N GLU A 393 -36.19 -2.82 8.05
CA GLU A 393 -36.01 -2.14 6.76
C GLU A 393 -35.72 -0.66 7.03
N TYR A 394 -34.67 -0.14 6.38
CA TYR A 394 -34.23 1.24 6.56
C TYR A 394 -33.63 1.80 5.27
N SER A 395 -33.93 3.07 4.98
CA SER A 395 -33.34 3.81 3.87
C SER A 395 -32.52 4.98 4.43
N GLN A 396 -31.29 5.10 3.99
CA GLN A 396 -30.38 6.15 4.43
C GLN A 396 -29.73 6.87 3.25
N ASP A 397 -29.84 8.19 3.27
CA ASP A 397 -29.13 9.08 2.37
C ASP A 397 -28.07 9.86 3.17
N LEU A 398 -26.83 9.84 2.69
CA LEU A 398 -25.73 10.59 3.26
C LEU A 398 -25.11 11.48 2.19
N HIS A 399 -24.96 12.75 2.50
CA HIS A 399 -24.22 13.72 1.71
C HIS A 399 -23.04 14.25 2.53
N SER A 400 -21.84 14.26 1.96
CA SER A 400 -20.66 14.84 2.59
C SER A 400 -19.87 15.65 1.56
N SER A 401 -19.49 16.87 1.95
CA SER A 401 -18.63 17.77 1.17
C SER A 401 -17.50 18.27 2.05
N GLU A 402 -16.28 18.23 1.56
CA GLU A 402 -15.12 18.83 2.22
C GLU A 402 -14.34 19.70 1.23
N THR A 403 -14.31 21.01 1.49
CA THR A 403 -13.49 21.98 0.76
C THR A 403 -12.25 22.30 1.58
N ILE A 404 -11.06 22.15 0.99
CA ILE A 404 -9.79 22.49 1.64
C ILE A 404 -9.06 23.52 0.79
N LEU A 405 -8.65 24.62 1.42
CA LEU A 405 -7.86 25.68 0.81
C LEU A 405 -6.49 25.75 1.46
N PHE A 406 -5.45 25.92 0.64
CA PHE A 406 -4.09 26.15 1.10
C PHE A 406 -3.44 27.32 0.35
N ALA A 407 -2.55 28.02 1.03
CA ALA A 407 -1.58 28.94 0.45
C ALA A 407 -0.17 28.45 0.79
N ASP A 408 0.59 28.06 -0.21
CA ASP A 408 1.93 27.47 -0.09
C ASP A 408 3.00 28.51 -0.42
N TYR A 409 3.95 28.72 0.47
CA TYR A 409 5.13 29.54 0.21
C TYR A 409 6.40 28.75 0.49
N SER A 410 7.24 28.60 -0.53
CA SER A 410 8.54 27.94 -0.40
C SER A 410 9.69 28.85 -0.79
N GLN A 411 10.82 28.70 -0.07
CA GLN A 411 12.03 29.48 -0.31
C GLN A 411 13.31 28.69 0.00
N GLN A 412 14.32 28.88 -0.86
CA GLN A 412 15.69 28.40 -0.66
C GLN A 412 16.62 29.54 -0.24
N LEU A 413 17.27 29.40 0.89
CA LEU A 413 18.27 30.36 1.44
C LEU A 413 19.62 29.65 1.62
N GLY A 414 20.42 29.57 0.56
CA GLY A 414 21.70 28.84 0.58
C GLY A 414 21.46 27.35 0.88
N SER A 415 22.03 26.87 1.99
CA SER A 415 21.87 25.47 2.45
C SER A 415 20.56 25.21 3.22
N PHE A 416 19.73 26.22 3.45
CA PHE A 416 18.47 26.10 4.18
C PHE A 416 17.29 26.24 3.21
N PHE A 417 16.39 25.29 3.25
CA PHE A 417 15.11 25.31 2.55
C PHE A 417 13.97 25.32 3.56
N TYR A 418 12.92 26.09 3.28
CA TYR A 418 11.66 25.98 4.02
C TYR A 418 10.46 26.13 3.11
N ASP A 419 9.38 25.52 3.55
CA ASP A 419 8.09 25.48 2.90
C ASP A 419 7.03 25.57 3.99
N ILE A 420 6.09 26.53 3.88
CA ILE A 420 5.02 26.77 4.85
C ILE A 420 3.72 26.85 4.10
N ASN A 421 2.77 26.03 4.50
CA ASN A 421 1.51 25.80 3.81
C ASN A 421 0.33 25.89 4.78
N PRO A 422 -0.09 27.13 5.20
CA PRO A 422 -1.30 27.34 5.98
C PRO A 422 -2.55 27.07 5.14
N GLY A 423 -3.59 26.57 5.79
CA GLY A 423 -4.84 26.25 5.13
C GLY A 423 -6.02 26.14 6.08
N VAL A 424 -7.18 25.89 5.51
CA VAL A 424 -8.44 25.69 6.22
C VAL A 424 -9.27 24.63 5.51
N SER A 425 -9.96 23.81 6.29
CA SER A 425 -10.91 22.79 5.83
C SER A 425 -12.32 23.19 6.27
N PHE A 426 -13.26 23.16 5.35
CA PHE A 426 -14.70 23.32 5.56
C PHE A 426 -15.34 21.97 5.26
N LEU A 427 -15.86 21.31 6.28
CA LEU A 427 -16.55 20.02 6.16
C LEU A 427 -18.02 20.19 6.48
N THR A 428 -18.87 19.67 5.60
CA THR A 428 -20.30 19.53 5.84
C THR A 428 -20.71 18.08 5.60
N TYR A 429 -21.46 17.48 6.51
CA TYR A 429 -22.15 16.22 6.25
C TYR A 429 -23.58 16.24 6.77
N MET A 430 -24.46 15.54 6.07
CA MET A 430 -25.88 15.50 6.34
C MET A 430 -26.41 14.06 6.15
N LEU A 431 -27.07 13.56 7.14
CA LEU A 431 -27.83 12.32 7.10
C LEU A 431 -29.32 12.65 6.93
N LYS A 432 -30.04 11.84 6.18
CA LYS A 432 -31.49 11.99 6.00
C LYS A 432 -32.22 12.06 7.34
N GLY A 433 -33.01 13.11 7.52
CA GLY A 433 -33.78 13.35 8.74
C GLY A 433 -32.98 13.94 9.91
N MET A 434 -31.73 14.32 9.69
CA MET A 434 -30.88 15.03 10.67
C MET A 434 -30.47 16.40 10.15
N GLU A 435 -30.12 17.30 11.05
CA GLU A 435 -29.53 18.59 10.69
C GLU A 435 -28.12 18.41 10.14
N ALA A 436 -27.73 19.28 9.22
CA ALA A 436 -26.38 19.28 8.66
C ALA A 436 -25.33 19.64 9.74
N ILE A 437 -24.27 18.86 9.81
CA ILE A 437 -23.15 19.08 10.71
C ILE A 437 -22.03 19.77 9.93
N ASN A 438 -21.57 20.92 10.44
CA ASN A 438 -20.55 21.74 9.79
C ASN A 438 -19.35 21.87 10.72
N HIS A 439 -18.15 21.64 10.17
CA HIS A 439 -16.88 21.81 10.85
C HIS A 439 -15.95 22.72 10.06
N VAL A 440 -15.27 23.63 10.76
CA VAL A 440 -14.18 24.43 10.20
C VAL A 440 -12.91 24.10 10.98
N SER A 441 -11.87 23.64 10.27
CA SER A 441 -10.64 23.19 10.91
C SER A 441 -9.42 23.86 10.31
N PRO A 442 -8.49 24.38 11.14
CA PRO A 442 -7.22 24.89 10.65
C PRO A 442 -6.36 23.76 10.10
N ARG A 443 -5.59 24.08 9.07
CA ARG A 443 -4.57 23.18 8.52
C ARG A 443 -3.25 23.93 8.42
N LEU A 444 -2.16 23.25 8.72
CA LEU A 444 -0.82 23.80 8.56
C LEU A 444 0.12 22.68 8.20
N GLN A 445 0.89 22.90 7.15
CA GLN A 445 2.04 22.06 6.87
C GLN A 445 3.27 22.95 6.87
N ALA A 446 4.37 22.48 7.46
CA ALA A 446 5.63 23.17 7.43
C ALA A 446 6.77 22.17 7.24
N ARG A 447 7.70 22.51 6.39
CA ARG A 447 8.88 21.70 6.13
C ARG A 447 10.11 22.59 6.16
N MET A 448 11.18 22.04 6.73
CA MET A 448 12.48 22.68 6.76
C MET A 448 13.53 21.63 6.44
N ALA A 449 14.51 21.99 5.62
CA ALA A 449 15.67 21.15 5.34
C ALA A 449 16.94 21.98 5.48
N TYR A 450 17.97 21.41 6.09
CA TYR A 450 19.27 22.02 6.22
C TYR A 450 20.34 21.06 5.71
N MET A 451 20.97 21.41 4.59
CA MET A 451 22.09 20.67 4.02
C MET A 451 23.39 21.14 4.66
N ILE A 452 24.01 20.31 5.50
CA ILE A 452 25.36 20.57 6.03
C ILE A 452 26.35 20.53 4.86
N ASP A 453 26.22 19.49 4.04
CA ASP A 453 26.96 19.31 2.79
C ASP A 453 26.11 18.39 1.85
N ARG A 454 26.68 17.98 0.70
CA ARG A 454 26.00 17.09 -0.28
C ARG A 454 25.68 15.68 0.25
N ARG A 455 26.21 15.30 1.41
CA ARG A 455 26.09 13.96 1.99
C ARG A 455 25.24 13.94 3.26
N HIS A 456 25.14 15.08 3.94
CA HIS A 456 24.53 15.19 5.27
C HIS A 456 23.41 16.22 5.27
N GLN A 457 22.24 15.79 5.65
CA GLN A 457 21.04 16.66 5.69
C GLN A 457 20.19 16.38 6.93
N PHE A 458 19.73 17.45 7.58
CA PHE A 458 18.64 17.42 8.52
C PHE A 458 17.34 17.85 7.86
N GLN A 459 16.23 17.22 8.27
CA GLN A 459 14.89 17.62 7.85
C GLN A 459 13.96 17.65 9.04
N PHE A 460 13.05 18.62 9.03
CA PHE A 460 11.94 18.71 9.95
C PHE A 460 10.65 18.90 9.15
N ALA A 461 9.64 18.11 9.51
CA ALA A 461 8.28 18.23 8.98
C ALA A 461 7.29 18.38 10.10
N PHE A 462 6.28 19.18 9.85
CA PHE A 462 5.14 19.37 10.74
C PHE A 462 3.86 19.39 9.90
N ALA A 463 2.84 18.68 10.36
CA ALA A 463 1.51 18.70 9.76
C ALA A 463 0.45 18.78 10.85
N LEU A 464 -0.45 19.74 10.70
CA LEU A 464 -1.69 19.88 11.46
C LEU A 464 -2.85 19.76 10.48
N GLY A 465 -3.80 18.89 10.78
CA GLY A 465 -4.97 18.69 9.93
C GLY A 465 -6.14 18.12 10.69
N ASN A 466 -7.17 17.73 9.97
CA ASN A 466 -8.34 17.08 10.50
C ASN A 466 -8.68 15.83 9.71
N THR A 467 -9.38 14.92 10.36
CA THR A 467 -10.04 13.79 9.72
C THR A 467 -11.45 13.68 10.27
N TYR A 468 -12.40 13.36 9.44
CA TYR A 468 -13.81 13.22 9.79
C TYR A 468 -14.21 11.73 9.89
N PRO A 469 -15.30 11.43 10.59
CA PRO A 469 -15.82 10.07 10.67
C PRO A 469 -16.11 9.49 9.29
N ARG A 470 -15.80 8.22 9.11
CA ARG A 470 -16.13 7.52 7.87
C ARG A 470 -17.65 7.33 7.76
N ILE A 471 -18.16 7.28 6.53
CA ILE A 471 -19.60 7.10 6.25
C ILE A 471 -20.21 5.92 7.01
N ASN A 472 -19.52 4.80 7.06
CA ASN A 472 -19.98 3.60 7.77
C ASN A 472 -20.00 3.75 9.29
N THR A 473 -19.26 4.70 9.86
CA THR A 473 -19.23 4.92 11.33
C THR A 473 -20.34 5.87 11.79
N ILE A 474 -20.81 6.78 10.93
CA ILE A 474 -21.90 7.72 11.23
C ILE A 474 -23.28 7.23 10.82
N ASN A 475 -23.37 6.03 10.27
CA ASN A 475 -24.62 5.39 9.86
C ASN A 475 -25.55 5.18 11.07
N ASN A 476 -26.82 5.54 10.97
CA ASN A 476 -27.81 5.39 12.05
C ASN A 476 -28.61 4.07 11.99
N VAL A 477 -28.20 3.16 11.11
CA VAL A 477 -28.91 1.89 10.93
C VAL A 477 -28.48 0.88 11.99
N GLU A 478 -29.43 0.15 12.54
CA GLU A 478 -29.21 -1.00 13.42
C GLU A 478 -29.28 -2.29 12.61
N GLN A 479 -28.27 -3.12 12.71
CA GLN A 479 -28.21 -4.43 12.06
C GLN A 479 -27.88 -5.52 13.06
N GLN A 480 -28.83 -6.42 13.29
CA GLN A 480 -28.58 -7.62 14.05
C GLN A 480 -27.78 -8.61 13.19
N ILE A 481 -26.60 -8.99 13.66
CA ILE A 481 -25.67 -9.84 12.89
C ILE A 481 -25.62 -11.29 13.37
N ASP A 482 -26.00 -11.52 14.60
CA ASP A 482 -26.16 -12.83 15.24
C ASP A 482 -27.14 -12.71 16.44
N PRO A 483 -27.41 -13.79 17.21
CA PRO A 483 -28.34 -13.74 18.34
C PRO A 483 -27.98 -12.72 19.41
N ILE A 484 -26.71 -12.33 19.53
CA ILE A 484 -26.19 -11.52 20.66
C ILE A 484 -25.85 -10.11 20.22
N ILE A 485 -25.31 -9.93 18.98
CA ILE A 485 -24.66 -8.70 18.57
C ILE A 485 -25.54 -7.91 17.59
N ILE A 486 -25.72 -6.62 17.90
CA ILE A 486 -26.32 -5.61 17.03
C ILE A 486 -25.25 -4.58 16.67
N LEU A 487 -25.05 -4.35 15.39
CA LEU A 487 -24.19 -3.28 14.88
C LEU A 487 -24.99 -1.99 14.72
N LYS A 488 -24.41 -0.86 15.16
CA LYS A 488 -25.00 0.46 15.04
C LYS A 488 -23.91 1.51 14.85
N GLY A 489 -24.05 2.41 13.88
CA GLY A 489 -23.16 3.57 13.78
C GLY A 489 -23.51 4.65 14.81
N ASN A 490 -22.67 5.69 14.87
CA ASN A 490 -22.86 6.85 15.73
C ASN A 490 -22.83 8.15 14.92
N PRO A 491 -23.99 8.76 14.60
CA PRO A 491 -24.03 9.99 13.81
C PRO A 491 -23.56 11.26 14.56
N LYS A 492 -23.35 11.17 15.88
CA LYS A 492 -22.99 12.32 16.74
C LYS A 492 -21.48 12.44 16.98
N MET A 493 -20.67 11.83 16.12
CA MET A 493 -19.21 11.88 16.25
C MET A 493 -18.65 13.21 15.77
N ASP A 494 -17.62 13.68 16.45
CA ASP A 494 -16.95 14.94 16.16
C ASP A 494 -15.80 14.76 15.15
N ASN A 495 -15.28 15.85 14.65
CA ASN A 495 -14.15 15.92 13.76
C ASN A 495 -12.84 15.79 14.54
N SER A 496 -11.99 14.87 14.14
CA SER A 496 -10.68 14.66 14.77
C SER A 496 -9.66 15.68 14.27
N ILE A 497 -8.86 16.25 15.16
CA ILE A 497 -7.66 17.01 14.81
C ILE A 497 -6.44 16.13 14.99
N LEU A 498 -5.59 16.08 13.99
CA LEU A 498 -4.35 15.31 14.00
C LEU A 498 -3.14 16.21 13.82
N LEU A 499 -2.07 15.88 14.53
CA LEU A 499 -0.77 16.53 14.44
C LEU A 499 0.30 15.47 14.24
N SER A 500 1.18 15.70 13.28
CA SER A 500 2.38 14.88 13.05
C SER A 500 3.61 15.78 12.96
N SER A 501 4.69 15.40 13.63
CA SER A 501 5.99 16.04 13.47
C SER A 501 7.07 14.99 13.29
N ARG A 502 7.97 15.18 12.32
CA ARG A 502 9.09 14.30 12.04
C ARG A 502 10.39 15.09 11.99
N LEU A 503 11.40 14.59 12.67
CA LEU A 503 12.78 15.01 12.51
C LEU A 503 13.57 13.85 11.91
N SER A 504 14.32 14.06 10.84
CA SER A 504 15.18 13.05 10.25
C SER A 504 16.58 13.59 9.94
N TYR A 505 17.54 12.70 10.02
CA TYR A 505 18.92 12.92 9.61
C TYR A 505 19.32 11.88 8.57
N ASN A 506 19.76 12.35 7.42
CA ASN A 506 20.12 11.54 6.27
C ASN A 506 21.60 11.65 5.98
N VAL A 507 22.26 10.52 5.80
CA VAL A 507 23.66 10.41 5.35
C VAL A 507 23.71 9.58 4.09
N ASN A 508 24.26 10.13 3.01
CA ASN A 508 24.43 9.44 1.75
C ASN A 508 25.89 9.42 1.34
N LEU A 509 26.53 8.27 1.57
CA LEU A 509 27.90 7.97 1.15
C LEU A 509 27.82 7.07 -0.09
N ASN A 510 28.81 7.11 -0.98
CA ASN A 510 28.78 6.41 -2.28
C ASN A 510 28.20 4.98 -2.26
N LYS A 511 28.53 4.20 -1.22
CA LYS A 511 28.10 2.81 -1.07
C LYS A 511 27.13 2.58 0.09
N PHE A 512 26.94 3.57 0.95
CA PHE A 512 26.14 3.46 2.17
C PHE A 512 25.15 4.61 2.23
N GLY A 513 23.93 4.31 2.61
CA GLY A 513 22.90 5.27 2.97
C GLY A 513 22.42 4.98 4.39
N ILE A 514 22.26 5.99 5.21
CA ILE A 514 21.71 5.89 6.56
C ILE A 514 20.63 6.95 6.70
N GLU A 515 19.47 6.54 7.17
CA GLU A 515 18.42 7.46 7.59
C GLU A 515 18.06 7.15 9.05
N LEU A 516 18.06 8.18 9.88
CA LEU A 516 17.58 8.15 11.26
C LEU A 516 16.38 9.07 11.36
N GLY A 517 15.27 8.59 11.87
CA GLY A 517 14.04 9.35 11.99
C GLY A 517 13.43 9.26 13.39
N THR A 518 12.77 10.33 13.81
CA THR A 518 11.86 10.32 14.96
C THR A 518 10.56 10.99 14.56
N THR A 519 9.44 10.39 14.92
CA THR A 519 8.11 10.92 14.60
C THR A 519 7.27 10.98 15.87
N TYR A 520 6.54 12.07 16.06
CA TYR A 520 5.51 12.17 17.06
C TYR A 520 4.16 12.41 16.37
N PHE A 521 3.21 11.50 16.60
CA PHE A 521 1.84 11.60 16.12
C PHE A 521 0.89 11.80 17.32
N TYR A 522 -0.07 12.71 17.15
CA TYR A 522 -1.13 13.00 18.09
C TYR A 522 -2.46 13.13 17.35
N GLN A 523 -3.51 12.56 17.91
CA GLN A 523 -4.87 12.71 17.40
C GLN A 523 -5.84 12.78 18.60
N ASN A 524 -6.70 13.81 18.61
CA ASN A 524 -7.85 13.87 19.50
C ASN A 524 -9.10 13.35 18.77
N HIS A 525 -10.18 13.13 19.46
CA HIS A 525 -11.43 12.61 18.89
C HIS A 525 -11.17 11.41 17.95
N THR A 526 -10.21 10.55 18.34
CA THR A 526 -9.94 9.32 17.59
C THR A 526 -11.12 8.37 17.74
N ILE A 527 -11.64 7.90 16.62
CA ILE A 527 -12.78 6.99 16.60
C ILE A 527 -12.31 5.60 16.98
N ILE A 528 -12.92 5.03 17.99
CA ILE A 528 -12.73 3.64 18.43
C ILE A 528 -14.09 2.93 18.51
N SER A 529 -14.07 1.60 18.50
CA SER A 529 -15.28 0.81 18.76
C SER A 529 -15.73 0.96 20.20
N ASP A 530 -17.03 1.04 20.42
CA ASP A 530 -17.67 1.07 21.71
C ASP A 530 -18.66 -0.08 21.82
N TYR A 531 -18.78 -0.61 23.03
CA TYR A 531 -19.64 -1.76 23.31
C TYR A 531 -20.44 -1.48 24.58
N TYR A 532 -21.76 -1.64 24.50
CA TYR A 532 -22.65 -1.57 25.64
C TYR A 532 -23.79 -2.57 25.53
N VAL A 533 -24.42 -2.89 26.63
CA VAL A 533 -25.54 -3.83 26.67
C VAL A 533 -26.86 -3.06 26.69
N HIS A 534 -27.81 -3.50 25.87
CA HIS A 534 -29.16 -2.96 25.82
C HIS A 534 -30.14 -4.08 25.44
N ASP A 535 -31.19 -4.25 26.27
CA ASP A 535 -32.22 -5.28 26.08
C ASP A 535 -31.66 -6.69 25.85
N GLY A 536 -30.64 -7.08 26.63
CA GLY A 536 -30.00 -8.39 26.53
C GLY A 536 -29.08 -8.60 25.35
N HIS A 537 -28.87 -7.59 24.50
CA HIS A 537 -27.97 -7.63 23.34
C HIS A 537 -26.72 -6.78 23.57
N LEU A 538 -25.63 -7.22 22.98
CA LEU A 538 -24.41 -6.39 22.87
C LEU A 538 -24.56 -5.44 21.67
N ILE A 539 -24.59 -4.15 21.95
CA ILE A 539 -24.57 -3.13 20.90
C ILE A 539 -23.11 -2.79 20.59
N SER A 540 -22.68 -3.08 19.38
CA SER A 540 -21.36 -2.65 18.85
C SER A 540 -21.53 -1.36 18.08
N THR A 541 -20.89 -0.28 18.54
CA THR A 541 -21.01 1.06 17.99
C THR A 541 -19.65 1.76 17.96
N PHE A 542 -19.62 3.07 17.82
CA PHE A 542 -18.41 3.88 17.77
C PHE A 542 -18.49 5.06 18.75
N ARG A 543 -17.32 5.48 19.24
CA ARG A 543 -17.14 6.69 20.05
C ARG A 543 -15.89 7.43 19.61
N ASP A 544 -15.79 8.72 19.92
CA ASP A 544 -14.73 9.62 19.48
C ASP A 544 -14.02 10.35 20.63
N ASP A 545 -14.14 9.88 21.86
CA ASP A 545 -13.49 10.50 23.02
C ASP A 545 -12.03 10.04 23.23
N CYS A 546 -11.50 9.23 22.30
CA CYS A 546 -10.15 8.71 22.45
C CYS A 546 -9.09 9.74 22.02
N ILE A 547 -8.07 9.89 22.87
CA ILE A 547 -6.83 10.60 22.56
C ILE A 547 -5.75 9.58 22.23
N TYR A 548 -5.19 9.67 21.04
CA TYR A 548 -4.11 8.79 20.57
C TYR A 548 -2.79 9.54 20.43
N ARG A 549 -1.71 8.94 20.93
CA ARG A 549 -0.34 9.45 20.84
C ARG A 549 0.59 8.32 20.41
N LYS A 550 1.49 8.61 19.46
CA LYS A 550 2.46 7.62 18.98
C LYS A 550 3.83 8.30 18.77
N PRO A 551 4.70 8.35 19.77
CA PRO A 551 6.12 8.57 19.54
C PRO A 551 6.72 7.34 18.84
N SER A 552 7.60 7.57 17.86
CA SER A 552 8.30 6.50 17.13
C SER A 552 9.70 6.93 16.71
N ALA A 553 10.58 5.96 16.52
CA ALA A 553 11.92 6.15 16.00
C ALA A 553 12.20 5.04 14.96
N ASP A 554 12.87 5.41 13.87
CA ASP A 554 13.22 4.50 12.80
C ASP A 554 14.67 4.67 12.35
N ILE A 555 15.26 3.58 11.89
CA ILE A 555 16.56 3.55 11.25
C ILE A 555 16.49 2.72 9.98
N SER A 556 17.07 3.23 8.89
CA SER A 556 17.25 2.50 7.65
C SER A 556 18.70 2.57 7.23
N PHE A 557 19.28 1.43 6.92
CA PHE A 557 20.63 1.27 6.43
C PHE A 557 20.62 0.61 5.05
N THR A 558 21.18 1.26 4.06
CA THR A 558 21.32 0.75 2.69
C THR A 558 22.80 0.55 2.36
N TYR A 559 23.14 -0.59 1.76
CA TYR A 559 24.50 -0.92 1.33
C TYR A 559 24.52 -1.41 -0.11
N LYS A 560 25.26 -0.71 -0.97
CA LYS A 560 25.40 -0.97 -2.40
C LYS A 560 26.87 -1.10 -2.77
N PRO A 561 27.52 -2.24 -2.45
CA PRO A 561 28.97 -2.44 -2.73
C PRO A 561 29.30 -2.43 -4.22
N SER A 562 28.34 -2.82 -5.06
CA SER A 562 28.45 -2.89 -6.52
C SER A 562 27.10 -2.64 -7.18
N ASN A 563 27.08 -2.51 -8.50
CA ASN A 563 25.84 -2.41 -9.29
C ASN A 563 25.03 -3.72 -9.27
N SER A 564 25.66 -4.83 -8.87
CA SER A 564 25.05 -6.17 -8.85
C SER A 564 24.50 -6.57 -7.49
N LEU A 565 24.90 -5.96 -6.40
CA LEU A 565 24.49 -6.32 -5.04
C LEU A 565 23.97 -5.10 -4.28
N ASN A 566 22.72 -5.19 -3.82
CA ASN A 566 22.08 -4.19 -3.01
C ASN A 566 21.45 -4.82 -1.77
N MET A 567 21.61 -4.17 -0.62
CA MET A 567 21.08 -4.61 0.66
C MET A 567 20.43 -3.42 1.39
N GLN A 568 19.32 -3.69 2.07
CA GLN A 568 18.67 -2.72 2.94
C GLN A 568 18.24 -3.42 4.22
N ILE A 569 18.46 -2.78 5.37
CA ILE A 569 17.99 -3.21 6.67
C ILE A 569 17.30 -2.03 7.32
N SER A 570 16.10 -2.26 7.85
CA SER A 570 15.33 -1.23 8.55
C SER A 570 14.83 -1.77 9.89
N ALA A 571 14.76 -0.89 10.86
CA ALA A 571 14.17 -1.20 12.17
C ALA A 571 13.35 0.02 12.64
N ASP A 572 12.20 -0.28 13.23
CA ASP A 572 11.23 0.70 13.70
C ASP A 572 10.84 0.38 15.12
N TRP A 573 10.78 1.40 15.96
CA TRP A 573 10.19 1.34 17.29
C TRP A 573 9.07 2.37 17.39
N SER A 574 7.96 1.99 18.03
CA SER A 574 6.88 2.92 18.35
C SER A 574 6.24 2.58 19.68
N ARG A 575 5.65 3.59 20.32
CA ARG A 575 4.86 3.43 21.51
C ARG A 575 3.46 4.02 21.30
N HIS A 576 2.47 3.16 21.35
CA HIS A 576 1.06 3.52 21.22
C HIS A 576 0.49 3.83 22.60
N ILE A 577 -0.08 5.01 22.75
CA ILE A 577 -0.71 5.46 23.99
C ILE A 577 -2.11 5.93 23.63
N THR A 578 -3.14 5.21 24.08
CA THR A 578 -4.54 5.60 23.93
C THR A 578 -5.13 5.94 25.29
N ARG A 579 -5.99 6.93 25.33
CA ARG A 579 -6.79 7.31 26.50
C ARG A 579 -8.20 7.63 26.06
N SER A 580 -9.18 6.93 26.62
CA SER A 580 -10.60 7.17 26.44
C SER A 580 -11.34 7.02 27.77
N GLY A 581 -12.63 7.36 27.80
CA GLY A 581 -13.46 7.18 28.98
C GLY A 581 -13.65 5.71 29.40
N ILE A 582 -13.41 4.77 28.47
CA ILE A 582 -13.62 3.33 28.69
C ILE A 582 -12.32 2.54 28.76
N GLU A 583 -11.23 3.03 28.18
CA GLU A 583 -10.01 2.25 28.02
C GLU A 583 -8.75 3.13 27.98
N ASN A 584 -7.70 2.65 28.65
CA ASN A 584 -6.36 3.22 28.56
C ASN A 584 -5.37 2.12 28.16
N ARG A 585 -4.73 2.26 26.99
CA ARG A 585 -3.70 1.31 26.53
C ARG A 585 -2.34 1.97 26.37
N ASN A 586 -1.31 1.17 26.58
CA ASN A 586 0.07 1.57 26.39
C ASN A 586 0.84 0.35 25.87
N LEU A 587 1.15 0.36 24.57
CA LEU A 587 1.80 -0.75 23.88
C LEU A 587 3.07 -0.25 23.20
N SER A 588 4.21 -0.90 23.45
CA SER A 588 5.43 -0.70 22.67
C SER A 588 5.52 -1.74 21.57
N SER A 589 5.80 -1.29 20.35
CA SER A 589 5.94 -2.08 19.14
C SER A 589 7.37 -1.97 18.63
N PHE A 590 7.93 -3.06 18.16
CA PHE A 590 9.21 -3.11 17.48
C PHE A 590 9.08 -3.96 16.23
N SER A 591 9.58 -3.45 15.10
CA SER A 591 9.64 -4.18 13.85
C SER A 591 11.00 -4.06 13.18
N GLY A 592 11.36 -5.07 12.39
CA GLY A 592 12.57 -5.07 11.59
C GLY A 592 12.33 -5.73 10.25
N SER A 593 13.02 -5.26 9.22
CA SER A 593 12.98 -5.87 7.90
C SER A 593 14.37 -5.87 7.26
N ALA A 594 14.61 -6.86 6.42
CA ALA A 594 15.83 -6.96 5.63
C ALA A 594 15.47 -7.30 4.18
N TYR A 595 16.18 -6.69 3.26
CA TYR A 595 16.01 -6.88 1.84
C TYR A 595 17.37 -7.01 1.15
N LEU A 596 17.48 -7.95 0.20
CA LEU A 596 18.68 -8.21 -0.59
C LEU A 596 18.29 -8.44 -2.04
N ASN A 597 19.02 -7.81 -2.97
CA ASN A 597 18.97 -8.09 -4.40
C ASN A 597 20.37 -8.39 -4.94
N TYR A 598 20.45 -9.42 -5.75
CA TYR A 598 21.67 -9.78 -6.47
C TYR A 598 21.37 -10.02 -7.96
N TYR A 599 22.14 -9.36 -8.84
CA TYR A 599 21.98 -9.42 -10.29
C TYR A 599 23.17 -10.14 -10.92
N VAL A 600 22.90 -11.10 -11.80
CA VAL A 600 23.92 -11.82 -12.57
C VAL A 600 23.39 -12.16 -13.96
N GLY A 601 23.99 -11.58 -15.00
CA GLY A 601 23.54 -11.79 -16.37
C GLY A 601 22.07 -11.38 -16.58
N ASP A 602 21.23 -12.33 -16.98
CA ASP A 602 19.79 -12.15 -17.17
C ASP A 602 18.97 -12.49 -15.90
N PHE A 603 19.63 -12.98 -14.85
CA PHE A 603 18.98 -13.41 -13.61
C PHE A 603 19.07 -12.35 -12.52
N SER A 604 18.02 -12.24 -11.72
CA SER A 604 18.03 -11.57 -10.44
C SER A 604 17.51 -12.46 -9.33
N PHE A 605 18.14 -12.35 -8.17
CA PHE A 605 17.81 -13.07 -6.95
C PHE A 605 17.44 -12.05 -5.88
N GLY A 606 16.24 -12.16 -5.34
CA GLY A 606 15.74 -11.32 -4.26
C GLY A 606 15.46 -12.13 -3.02
N ALA A 607 15.76 -11.56 -1.87
CA ALA A 607 15.32 -12.08 -0.58
C ALA A 607 14.79 -10.92 0.27
N TRP A 608 13.64 -11.14 0.90
CA TRP A 608 13.05 -10.23 1.85
C TRP A 608 12.59 -10.97 3.08
N MET A 609 12.70 -10.34 4.23
CA MET A 609 12.19 -10.87 5.49
C MET A 609 11.72 -9.74 6.41
N SER A 610 10.73 -10.04 7.26
CA SER A 610 10.27 -9.15 8.34
C SER A 610 10.05 -9.92 9.63
N THR A 611 10.28 -9.23 10.76
CA THR A 611 10.07 -9.77 12.09
C THR A 611 8.58 -9.82 12.45
N PRO A 612 8.15 -10.66 13.40
CA PRO A 612 6.87 -10.51 14.06
C PRO A 612 6.75 -9.13 14.72
N VAL A 613 5.54 -8.60 14.72
CA VAL A 613 5.21 -7.31 15.33
C VAL A 613 3.99 -7.48 16.21
N ARG A 614 4.00 -6.88 17.39
CA ARG A 614 2.79 -6.62 18.17
C ARG A 614 2.47 -5.14 18.04
N ASP A 615 1.34 -4.81 17.42
CA ASP A 615 0.93 -3.44 17.10
C ASP A 615 -0.48 -3.16 17.60
N LEU A 616 -0.85 -1.88 17.71
CA LEU A 616 -2.18 -1.44 18.06
C LEU A 616 -2.88 -0.94 16.79
N VAL A 617 -3.79 -1.76 16.26
CA VAL A 617 -4.59 -1.44 15.08
C VAL A 617 -5.85 -0.70 15.51
N ASP A 618 -6.25 0.33 14.74
CA ASP A 618 -7.42 1.18 15.01
C ASP A 618 -7.47 1.68 16.46
N CYS A 619 -6.28 1.93 17.06
CA CYS A 619 -6.08 2.44 18.41
C CYS A 619 -6.63 1.55 19.55
N GLN A 620 -7.16 0.38 19.25
CA GLN A 620 -7.85 -0.51 20.20
C GLN A 620 -7.45 -1.98 20.07
N ILE A 621 -7.27 -2.49 18.85
CA ILE A 621 -7.01 -3.90 18.58
C ILE A 621 -5.53 -4.20 18.77
N SER A 622 -5.16 -5.00 19.76
CA SER A 622 -3.80 -5.52 19.89
C SER A 622 -3.61 -6.64 18.88
N ARG A 623 -2.81 -6.40 17.84
CA ARG A 623 -2.52 -7.35 16.77
C ARG A 623 -1.12 -7.88 16.88
N LYS A 624 -0.95 -9.21 16.86
CA LYS A 624 0.35 -9.88 16.78
C LYS A 624 0.49 -10.56 15.46
N THR A 625 1.54 -10.18 14.71
CA THR A 625 1.93 -10.79 13.44
C THR A 625 3.00 -11.87 13.63
N PHE A 626 3.50 -12.40 12.56
CA PHE A 626 4.43 -13.54 12.51
C PHE A 626 5.62 -13.21 11.61
N TRP A 627 6.66 -14.05 11.60
CA TRP A 627 7.75 -13.98 10.67
C TRP A 627 7.25 -14.15 9.23
N GLN A 628 7.72 -13.29 8.35
CA GLN A 628 7.46 -13.38 6.91
C GLN A 628 8.76 -13.33 6.14
N TYR A 629 8.87 -14.11 5.06
CA TYR A 629 9.96 -13.99 4.12
C TYR A 629 9.52 -14.38 2.71
N GLN A 630 10.19 -13.81 1.74
CA GLN A 630 9.99 -14.05 0.33
C GLN A 630 11.34 -14.27 -0.35
N LEU A 631 11.43 -15.29 -1.18
CA LEU A 631 12.54 -15.53 -2.09
C LEU A 631 12.02 -15.32 -3.51
N THR A 632 12.75 -14.57 -4.31
CA THR A 632 12.41 -14.24 -5.69
C THR A 632 13.54 -14.65 -6.62
N VAL A 633 13.22 -15.33 -7.71
CA VAL A 633 14.12 -15.54 -8.83
C VAL A 633 13.43 -15.01 -10.07
N MET A 634 14.09 -14.12 -10.80
CA MET A 634 13.58 -13.58 -12.05
C MET A 634 14.62 -13.78 -13.15
N TRP A 635 14.16 -14.23 -14.31
CA TRP A 635 14.91 -14.26 -15.56
C TRP A 635 14.28 -13.27 -16.53
N ASN A 636 15.09 -12.36 -17.07
CA ASN A 636 14.63 -11.32 -18.00
C ASN A 636 15.53 -11.29 -19.24
N HIS A 637 15.00 -11.74 -20.36
CA HIS A 637 15.72 -11.77 -21.63
C HIS A 637 14.88 -11.10 -22.74
N GLY A 638 15.39 -9.99 -23.25
CA GLY A 638 14.74 -9.26 -24.34
C GLY A 638 13.36 -8.72 -23.95
N ASN A 639 12.32 -9.31 -24.51
CA ASN A 639 10.94 -8.91 -24.30
C ASN A 639 10.16 -9.84 -23.34
N LEU A 640 10.81 -10.90 -22.86
CA LEU A 640 10.22 -11.90 -21.98
C LEU A 640 10.87 -11.84 -20.59
N ALA A 641 10.04 -11.77 -19.56
CA ALA A 641 10.45 -11.93 -18.18
C ALA A 641 9.64 -13.05 -17.53
N ILE A 642 10.31 -13.88 -16.74
CA ILE A 642 9.70 -14.93 -15.93
C ILE A 642 10.17 -14.74 -14.50
N GLU A 643 9.25 -14.62 -13.56
CA GLU A 643 9.53 -14.47 -12.15
C GLU A 643 8.88 -15.61 -11.36
N ALA A 644 9.65 -16.23 -10.49
CA ALA A 644 9.17 -17.18 -9.50
C ALA A 644 9.37 -16.60 -8.09
N ASN A 645 8.29 -16.55 -7.32
CA ASN A 645 8.33 -16.14 -5.91
C ASN A 645 7.94 -17.31 -5.03
N ALA A 646 8.68 -17.47 -3.94
CA ALA A 646 8.39 -18.42 -2.91
C ALA A 646 8.19 -17.68 -1.57
N ASN A 647 6.99 -17.76 -1.02
CA ASN A 647 6.61 -17.06 0.20
C ASN A 647 6.52 -18.06 1.34
N ASN A 648 7.19 -17.76 2.44
CA ASN A 648 7.08 -18.52 3.70
C ASN A 648 7.20 -20.06 3.54
N LEU A 649 8.08 -20.55 2.64
CA LEU A 649 8.15 -21.96 2.20
C LEU A 649 8.14 -22.98 3.32
N PHE A 650 8.69 -22.65 4.49
CA PHE A 650 8.81 -23.55 5.63
C PHE A 650 7.89 -23.19 6.79
N LEU A 651 7.02 -22.18 6.60
CA LEU A 651 6.09 -21.70 7.62
C LEU A 651 4.67 -22.15 7.28
N MET A 652 4.12 -23.04 8.09
CA MET A 652 2.78 -23.61 7.89
C MET A 652 1.79 -23.21 8.98
N LYS A 653 2.28 -22.65 10.08
CA LYS A 653 1.51 -22.38 11.30
C LYS A 653 1.47 -20.89 11.67
N ASN A 654 1.78 -20.04 10.71
CA ASN A 654 1.65 -18.59 10.91
C ASN A 654 0.19 -18.25 11.16
N ARG A 655 -0.07 -17.57 12.27
CA ARG A 655 -1.39 -17.11 12.68
C ARG A 655 -1.32 -15.63 13.02
N LEU A 656 -2.34 -14.90 12.61
CA LEU A 656 -2.59 -13.54 13.05
C LEU A 656 -3.42 -13.61 14.32
N GLU A 657 -2.96 -12.99 15.39
CA GLU A 657 -3.66 -12.95 16.67
C GLU A 657 -4.16 -11.52 16.90
N ASP A 658 -5.48 -11.34 17.07
CA ASP A 658 -6.14 -10.09 17.38
C ASP A 658 -6.80 -10.18 18.76
N GLU A 659 -6.63 -9.16 19.58
CA GLU A 659 -7.21 -9.08 20.93
C GLU A 659 -7.90 -7.73 21.11
N ILE A 660 -9.17 -7.77 21.53
CA ILE A 660 -9.93 -6.63 22.01
C ILE A 660 -10.36 -6.93 23.45
N ILE A 661 -10.22 -5.96 24.34
CA ILE A 661 -10.68 -6.07 25.72
C ILE A 661 -11.38 -4.77 26.09
N THR A 662 -12.67 -4.86 26.45
CA THR A 662 -13.45 -3.76 27.00
C THR A 662 -14.17 -4.22 28.27
N ALA A 663 -14.91 -3.35 28.93
CA ALA A 663 -15.62 -3.68 30.17
C ALA A 663 -16.71 -4.75 29.98
N VAL A 664 -17.40 -4.73 28.83
CA VAL A 664 -18.56 -5.60 28.57
C VAL A 664 -18.30 -6.65 27.51
N TYR A 665 -17.21 -6.51 26.73
CA TYR A 665 -16.88 -7.42 25.64
C TYR A 665 -15.38 -7.62 25.50
N SER A 666 -14.97 -8.86 25.37
CA SER A 666 -13.60 -9.18 24.97
C SER A 666 -13.59 -10.27 23.89
N VAL A 667 -12.65 -10.20 22.98
CA VAL A 667 -12.43 -11.22 21.96
C VAL A 667 -10.95 -11.47 21.72
N ASN A 668 -10.59 -12.75 21.69
CA ASN A 668 -9.33 -13.26 21.16
C ASN A 668 -9.61 -13.99 19.87
N ARG A 669 -9.08 -13.47 18.76
CA ARG A 669 -9.24 -14.06 17.44
C ARG A 669 -7.90 -14.51 16.91
N THR A 670 -7.83 -15.78 16.52
CA THR A 670 -6.66 -16.35 15.85
C THR A 670 -7.03 -16.72 14.43
N ASN A 671 -6.38 -16.10 13.46
CA ASN A 671 -6.64 -16.32 12.04
C ASN A 671 -5.45 -17.00 11.36
N TRP A 672 -5.66 -18.21 10.88
CA TRP A 672 -4.77 -18.88 9.95
C TRP A 672 -5.26 -18.65 8.52
N ASN A 673 -4.32 -18.33 7.62
CA ASN A 673 -4.63 -18.06 6.22
C ASN A 673 -3.52 -18.64 5.34
N ARG A 674 -3.87 -19.27 4.23
CA ARG A 674 -2.89 -19.86 3.31
C ARG A 674 -1.93 -18.81 2.73
N ARG A 675 -2.40 -17.59 2.50
CA ARG A 675 -1.57 -16.47 2.03
C ARG A 675 -0.46 -16.08 3.01
N ASN A 676 -0.69 -16.25 4.31
CA ASN A 676 0.29 -15.93 5.36
C ASN A 676 1.30 -17.09 5.62
N ASN A 677 1.08 -18.22 4.96
CA ASN A 677 1.87 -19.43 5.08
C ASN A 677 2.59 -19.73 3.77
N GLN A 678 2.95 -20.98 3.57
CA GLN A 678 3.72 -21.38 2.38
C GLN A 678 2.87 -21.31 1.10
N TYR A 679 3.34 -20.58 0.11
CA TYR A 679 2.84 -20.62 -1.26
C TYR A 679 3.91 -20.10 -2.23
N ALA A 680 3.72 -20.37 -3.51
CA ALA A 680 4.58 -19.84 -4.56
C ALA A 680 3.73 -19.16 -5.65
N THR A 681 4.37 -18.30 -6.43
CA THR A 681 3.76 -17.70 -7.63
C THR A 681 4.73 -17.75 -8.80
N ILE A 682 4.20 -17.90 -9.98
CA ILE A 682 4.93 -17.74 -11.24
C ILE A 682 4.27 -16.60 -11.99
N LYS A 683 5.06 -15.62 -12.41
CA LYS A 683 4.66 -14.48 -13.21
C LYS A 683 5.38 -14.50 -14.54
N VAL A 684 4.65 -14.32 -15.63
CA VAL A 684 5.19 -14.21 -16.99
C VAL A 684 4.77 -12.86 -17.55
N VAL A 685 5.75 -12.08 -17.99
CA VAL A 685 5.52 -10.80 -18.65
C VAL A 685 6.13 -10.85 -20.05
N TYR A 686 5.32 -10.62 -21.06
CA TYR A 686 5.77 -10.52 -22.44
C TYR A 686 5.37 -9.18 -23.03
N SER A 687 6.34 -8.44 -23.58
CA SER A 687 6.14 -7.10 -24.11
C SER A 687 6.69 -7.03 -25.52
N PHE A 688 5.88 -6.69 -26.50
CA PHE A 688 6.40 -6.40 -27.83
C PHE A 688 6.16 -4.94 -28.21
N ASP A 689 7.18 -4.37 -28.84
CA ASP A 689 7.22 -2.98 -29.27
C ASP A 689 6.91 -2.88 -30.76
N TYR A 690 6.24 -1.80 -31.15
CA TYR A 690 5.98 -1.48 -32.53
C TYR A 690 6.19 0.01 -32.83
N GLY A 691 6.48 0.33 -34.11
CA GLY A 691 6.78 1.69 -34.56
C GLY A 691 8.25 2.08 -34.41
N ARG A 692 8.60 3.26 -34.92
CA ARG A 692 9.95 3.82 -34.78
C ARG A 692 10.16 4.42 -33.42
N LYS A 693 11.08 3.86 -32.64
CA LYS A 693 11.58 4.50 -31.43
C LYS A 693 12.64 5.54 -31.80
N THR A 694 12.25 6.78 -31.95
CA THR A 694 13.18 7.89 -32.04
C THR A 694 13.32 8.55 -30.66
N SER A 695 13.89 7.86 -29.70
CA SER A 695 14.39 8.52 -28.51
C SER A 695 15.87 8.79 -28.67
N LYS A 696 16.26 9.91 -29.26
CA LYS A 696 17.47 10.57 -28.83
C LYS A 696 17.14 11.08 -27.43
N SER A 697 17.66 10.44 -26.41
CA SER A 697 17.69 11.02 -25.07
C SER A 697 18.25 12.42 -25.20
N PRO A 698 17.52 13.50 -24.91
CA PRO A 698 18.18 14.78 -24.75
C PRO A 698 19.23 14.54 -23.66
N LYS A 699 20.45 15.02 -23.88
CA LYS A 699 21.45 15.08 -22.84
C LYS A 699 20.77 15.71 -21.63
N TYR A 700 20.78 15.01 -20.52
CA TYR A 700 20.23 15.47 -19.25
C TYR A 700 20.98 16.78 -18.91
N GLN A 701 20.38 17.88 -19.21
CA GLN A 701 20.76 19.16 -18.63
C GLN A 701 20.05 19.22 -17.30
N HIS A 702 20.78 19.48 -16.23
CA HIS A 702 20.30 19.75 -14.88
C HIS A 702 19.42 21.01 -14.81
N THR A 703 18.36 21.00 -15.54
CA THR A 703 17.24 21.90 -15.37
C THR A 703 16.11 21.06 -14.82
N VAL A 704 16.25 20.70 -13.55
CA VAL A 704 15.21 20.18 -12.66
C VAL A 704 13.99 21.12 -12.64
N SER A 705 14.16 22.27 -13.14
CA SER A 705 13.18 23.32 -13.25
C SER A 705 12.06 23.06 -14.25
N GLU A 706 12.02 21.93 -14.94
CA GLU A 706 11.09 21.77 -16.06
C GLU A 706 9.94 20.79 -15.84
N SER A 707 9.79 20.24 -14.66
CA SER A 707 8.47 19.83 -14.24
C SER A 707 7.67 21.10 -13.95
N ALA A 708 6.77 21.50 -14.85
CA ALA A 708 5.91 22.66 -14.65
C ALA A 708 5.05 22.57 -13.39
N ILE A 709 5.03 21.43 -12.74
CA ILE A 709 4.31 21.12 -11.51
C ILE A 709 5.16 21.49 -10.28
N LEU A 710 6.49 21.58 -10.42
CA LEU A 710 7.42 21.86 -9.32
C LEU A 710 8.11 23.23 -9.43
N LYS A 711 7.71 24.04 -10.38
CA LYS A 711 8.24 25.40 -10.56
C LYS A 711 7.46 26.45 -9.81
#